data_747d03442be510eb73ddba983568111c
#
_entry.id   747d03442be510eb73ddba983568111c
#
_cell.length_a   1.000
_cell.length_b   1.000
_cell.length_c   1.000
_cell.angle_alpha   90.00
_cell.angle_beta   90.00
_cell.angle_gamma   90.00
#
_symmetry.space_group_name_H-M   'P 1'
#
loop_
_entity.id
_entity.type
_entity.pdbx_description
1 polymer ?
#
loop_
_entity_poly.entity_id
_entity_poly.type
_entity_poly.pdbx_seq_one_letter_code
_entity_poly.pdbx_strand_id
1 'polypeptide(L)'
;MSAQMLSAVPLTSLSGVGAKVAEKLAKVGLHSVQDLLFHLPLRYEDRTRIYPIAKLHAGLWAAVQGKVMTVDTIFGKRKMLTVKISDGNGTITLRFFNFTAAMKNNFSQGKLVHAYGEIKRGGMGLEIVHPDYKFYASEQKPDVEQSLTPVYPTTDGLRQITLRNLTEQALALLDNAAVQELLPSGLYNHQITMSQALHTIHRPPPTINLDEFDEGKHPAQIRLIMEELLAQNLSMLAVRSKGQQDIALPLAPCDKLKKQLLAQLPFSPTNAQARVVKEIESDLEKPHPMMRLVQGDVGSGKTLVAALAAVRAIEHGYQVALMAPTELLAEQHAINFANWFEAMGIQVGWLAGKLKGKAKETELARIASGEAQMIVGTHALFQEHVEFHHLALVIIDEQHRFGVHQRLELREKGAKQGAYPHQLIMTATPIPRTLAMTAYADLETSVIDELPPGRTPIQTVAIPDTKRDDIVERVRNACLNEGKQAYWVCTLIDESEVLEAQAAADTAEELQRKLPDVKIGLVHGRMKPAEKQAVMQEFKDNKLHLLVATTVIEVGVDVPNSSLMIIENPERLGLAQLHQLRGRVGRGSVASHCVLLYHAPLSKTAQKRLGVLRESNDGFVIAQKDLEIRGPGELLGTKQTGLADFKIADLVRDQRLIPEVQRIARHIHDNYPTNAAAIIDRWLGERDIYSKA
;
A
#
# COMPACT_ATOMS: atom_id res chain seq x y z
N MET A 1 -40.21 -19.00 13.07
CA MET A 1 -39.17 -19.53 12.17
C MET A 1 -37.94 -18.66 12.37
N SER A 2 -36.84 -19.24 12.88
CA SER A 2 -35.59 -18.48 12.99
C SER A 2 -35.17 -18.01 11.61
N ALA A 3 -34.92 -16.72 11.44
CA ALA A 3 -34.43 -16.15 10.19
C ALA A 3 -33.11 -16.88 9.84
N GLN A 4 -33.13 -17.64 8.75
CA GLN A 4 -31.96 -18.35 8.26
C GLN A 4 -30.96 -17.27 7.82
N MET A 5 -29.75 -17.27 8.38
CA MET A 5 -28.72 -16.29 8.02
C MET A 5 -28.44 -16.41 6.51
N LEU A 6 -28.43 -15.29 5.79
CA LEU A 6 -28.20 -15.25 4.32
C LEU A 6 -26.84 -15.81 3.92
N SER A 7 -25.88 -15.84 4.83
CA SER A 7 -24.58 -16.52 4.66
C SER A 7 -24.70 -18.04 4.56
N ALA A 8 -25.73 -18.62 5.15
CA ALA A 8 -26.00 -20.06 5.09
C ALA A 8 -26.89 -20.46 3.89
N VAL A 9 -27.43 -19.52 3.14
CA VAL A 9 -28.26 -19.77 1.96
C VAL A 9 -27.35 -19.92 0.72
N PRO A 10 -27.23 -21.13 0.14
CA PRO A 10 -26.37 -21.35 -1.02
C PRO A 10 -26.97 -20.71 -2.27
N LEU A 11 -26.14 -20.23 -3.20
CA LEU A 11 -26.61 -19.63 -4.46
C LEU A 11 -27.37 -20.59 -5.35
N THR A 12 -27.21 -21.90 -5.17
CA THR A 12 -27.96 -22.93 -5.90
C THR A 12 -29.46 -22.95 -5.57
N SER A 13 -29.86 -22.26 -4.49
CA SER A 13 -31.29 -22.08 -4.16
C SER A 13 -31.99 -21.03 -5.05
N LEU A 14 -31.22 -20.18 -5.74
CA LEU A 14 -31.72 -19.16 -6.64
C LEU A 14 -32.08 -19.75 -8.00
N SER A 15 -33.17 -19.25 -8.61
CA SER A 15 -33.60 -19.67 -9.93
C SER A 15 -32.54 -19.32 -10.98
N GLY A 16 -32.21 -20.28 -11.85
CA GLY A 16 -31.20 -20.12 -12.89
C GLY A 16 -29.76 -20.46 -12.47
N VAL A 17 -29.51 -20.90 -11.23
CA VAL A 17 -28.20 -21.36 -10.76
C VAL A 17 -28.10 -22.88 -10.81
N GLY A 18 -27.72 -23.42 -11.97
CA GLY A 18 -27.27 -24.80 -12.08
C GLY A 18 -25.78 -24.97 -11.79
N ALA A 19 -25.27 -26.21 -11.76
CA ALA A 19 -23.89 -26.53 -11.41
C ALA A 19 -22.83 -25.71 -12.18
N LYS A 20 -23.02 -25.50 -13.49
CA LYS A 20 -22.11 -24.70 -14.34
C LYS A 20 -22.10 -23.21 -13.99
N VAL A 21 -23.23 -22.66 -13.54
CA VAL A 21 -23.33 -21.25 -13.13
C VAL A 21 -22.72 -21.10 -11.73
N ALA A 22 -22.99 -22.04 -10.83
CA ALA A 22 -22.42 -22.06 -9.49
C ALA A 22 -20.88 -22.12 -9.54
N GLU A 23 -20.30 -22.95 -10.41
CA GLU A 23 -18.84 -23.01 -10.62
C GLU A 23 -18.26 -21.65 -11.07
N LYS A 24 -18.95 -20.94 -11.97
CA LYS A 24 -18.51 -19.61 -12.43
C LYS A 24 -18.64 -18.54 -11.35
N LEU A 25 -19.70 -18.59 -10.55
CA LEU A 25 -19.89 -17.71 -9.40
C LEU A 25 -18.78 -17.94 -8.34
N ALA A 26 -18.43 -19.21 -8.09
CA ALA A 26 -17.33 -19.57 -7.19
C ALA A 26 -15.97 -18.99 -7.63
N LYS A 27 -15.70 -18.88 -8.96
CA LYS A 27 -14.48 -18.25 -9.48
C LYS A 27 -14.34 -16.76 -9.13
N VAL A 28 -15.43 -16.08 -8.85
CA VAL A 28 -15.46 -14.68 -8.38
C VAL A 28 -15.75 -14.59 -6.86
N GLY A 29 -15.60 -15.72 -6.15
CA GLY A 29 -15.71 -15.78 -4.69
C GLY A 29 -17.16 -15.72 -4.17
N LEU A 30 -18.16 -16.07 -4.99
CA LEU A 30 -19.57 -16.03 -4.61
C LEU A 30 -20.09 -17.45 -4.33
N HIS A 31 -20.44 -17.73 -3.08
CA HIS A 31 -20.89 -19.04 -2.60
C HIS A 31 -22.29 -18.98 -1.98
N SER A 32 -22.64 -17.85 -1.35
CA SER A 32 -23.89 -17.63 -0.63
C SER A 32 -24.67 -16.43 -1.17
N VAL A 33 -25.93 -16.33 -0.76
CA VAL A 33 -26.76 -15.15 -1.05
C VAL A 33 -26.16 -13.89 -0.43
N GLN A 34 -25.56 -13.99 0.75
CA GLN A 34 -24.85 -12.89 1.37
C GLN A 34 -23.67 -12.41 0.50
N ASP A 35 -22.85 -13.32 -0.03
CA ASP A 35 -21.74 -12.94 -0.90
C ASP A 35 -22.22 -12.18 -2.13
N LEU A 36 -23.36 -12.59 -2.70
CA LEU A 36 -23.96 -11.92 -3.85
C LEU A 36 -24.44 -10.50 -3.51
N LEU A 37 -25.04 -10.29 -2.33
CA LEU A 37 -25.45 -8.96 -1.86
C LEU A 37 -24.27 -8.04 -1.56
N PHE A 38 -23.14 -8.60 -1.18
CA PHE A 38 -21.90 -7.85 -0.96
C PHE A 38 -20.95 -7.86 -2.20
N HIS A 39 -21.43 -8.39 -3.34
CA HIS A 39 -20.76 -8.25 -4.63
C HIS A 39 -21.21 -6.94 -5.28
N LEU A 40 -20.58 -5.84 -4.91
CA LEU A 40 -21.05 -4.49 -5.22
C LEU A 40 -20.80 -4.10 -6.68
N PRO A 41 -21.65 -3.26 -7.29
CA PRO A 41 -21.44 -2.76 -8.64
C PRO A 41 -20.18 -1.90 -8.75
N LEU A 42 -19.46 -2.04 -9.88
CA LEU A 42 -18.33 -1.19 -10.24
C LEU A 42 -18.75 0.19 -10.73
N ARG A 43 -19.88 0.24 -11.43
CA ARG A 43 -20.44 1.45 -12.03
C ARG A 43 -21.91 1.24 -12.37
N TYR A 44 -22.57 2.30 -12.78
CA TYR A 44 -23.98 2.30 -13.18
C TYR A 44 -24.16 2.83 -14.60
N GLU A 45 -25.18 2.32 -15.28
CA GLU A 45 -25.61 2.75 -16.59
C GLU A 45 -27.02 3.35 -16.48
N ASP A 46 -27.21 4.57 -17.03
CA ASP A 46 -28.54 5.19 -17.06
C ASP A 46 -29.34 4.65 -18.25
N ARG A 47 -30.22 3.69 -17.94
CA ARG A 47 -31.20 3.11 -18.90
C ARG A 47 -32.62 3.54 -18.56
N THR A 48 -32.78 4.51 -17.67
CA THR A 48 -34.10 4.96 -17.16
C THR A 48 -34.80 5.93 -18.07
N ARG A 49 -34.13 6.46 -19.08
CA ARG A 49 -34.65 7.43 -20.04
C ARG A 49 -34.21 7.10 -21.45
N ILE A 50 -35.12 7.37 -22.41
CA ILE A 50 -34.80 7.25 -23.83
C ILE A 50 -34.37 8.61 -24.37
N TYR A 51 -33.21 8.64 -24.98
CA TYR A 51 -32.69 9.85 -25.59
C TYR A 51 -33.24 10.00 -27.01
N PRO A 52 -33.71 11.20 -27.39
CA PRO A 52 -34.01 11.51 -28.78
C PRO A 52 -32.77 11.36 -29.66
N ILE A 53 -32.89 10.62 -30.77
CA ILE A 53 -31.71 10.33 -31.63
C ILE A 53 -31.06 11.60 -32.15
N ALA A 54 -31.85 12.65 -32.42
CA ALA A 54 -31.35 13.94 -32.88
C ALA A 54 -30.47 14.68 -31.86
N LYS A 55 -30.51 14.34 -30.56
CA LYS A 55 -29.71 14.96 -29.48
C LYS A 55 -28.47 14.17 -29.11
N LEU A 56 -28.19 13.08 -29.78
CA LEU A 56 -27.03 12.22 -29.49
C LEU A 56 -25.73 12.86 -29.99
N HIS A 57 -24.67 12.61 -29.26
CA HIS A 57 -23.30 12.96 -29.65
C HIS A 57 -22.34 11.80 -29.34
N ALA A 58 -21.22 11.74 -30.02
CA ALA A 58 -20.20 10.71 -29.78
C ALA A 58 -19.66 10.78 -28.34
N GLY A 59 -19.44 9.63 -27.74
CA GLY A 59 -19.00 9.47 -26.36
C GLY A 59 -20.12 9.34 -25.33
N LEU A 60 -21.39 9.64 -25.69
CA LEU A 60 -22.51 9.48 -24.80
C LEU A 60 -22.92 8.00 -24.72
N TRP A 61 -23.19 7.50 -23.52
CA TRP A 61 -23.87 6.23 -23.30
C TRP A 61 -25.37 6.51 -23.17
N ALA A 62 -26.19 5.92 -24.06
CA ALA A 62 -27.60 6.25 -24.11
C ALA A 62 -28.48 5.07 -24.52
N ALA A 63 -29.70 5.04 -23.94
CA ALA A 63 -30.79 4.23 -24.44
C ALA A 63 -31.52 5.02 -25.54
N VAL A 64 -31.71 4.37 -26.68
CA VAL A 64 -32.44 4.91 -27.83
C VAL A 64 -33.52 3.99 -28.25
N GLN A 65 -34.58 4.54 -28.81
CA GLN A 65 -35.70 3.76 -29.39
C GLN A 65 -35.96 4.23 -30.80
N GLY A 66 -36.15 3.29 -31.70
CA GLY A 66 -36.47 3.64 -33.08
C GLY A 66 -37.07 2.47 -33.86
N LYS A 67 -37.78 2.80 -34.96
CA LYS A 67 -38.27 1.80 -35.91
C LYS A 67 -37.12 1.41 -36.85
N VAL A 68 -36.99 0.13 -37.13
CA VAL A 68 -36.06 -0.41 -38.11
C VAL A 68 -36.38 0.13 -39.49
N MET A 69 -35.43 0.84 -40.09
CA MET A 69 -35.57 1.39 -41.46
C MET A 69 -34.92 0.46 -42.49
N THR A 70 -33.66 0.06 -42.28
CA THR A 70 -32.95 -0.86 -43.17
C THR A 70 -32.14 -1.87 -42.38
N VAL A 71 -31.92 -3.04 -42.98
CA VAL A 71 -31.11 -4.14 -42.44
C VAL A 71 -30.16 -4.63 -43.52
N ASP A 72 -28.92 -4.26 -43.44
CA ASP A 72 -27.94 -4.54 -44.46
C ASP A 72 -26.80 -5.41 -43.94
N THR A 73 -26.25 -6.24 -44.81
CA THR A 73 -25.03 -6.99 -44.53
C THR A 73 -23.92 -6.42 -45.38
N ILE A 74 -22.95 -5.81 -44.73
CA ILE A 74 -21.79 -5.22 -45.38
C ILE A 74 -20.65 -6.22 -45.39
N PHE A 75 -20.08 -6.43 -46.58
CA PHE A 75 -18.92 -7.28 -46.80
C PHE A 75 -17.68 -6.36 -46.93
N GLY A 76 -16.82 -6.35 -45.93
CA GLY A 76 -15.54 -5.67 -45.93
C GLY A 76 -14.43 -6.61 -45.45
N LYS A 77 -13.41 -6.10 -44.75
CA LYS A 77 -12.40 -6.95 -44.08
C LYS A 77 -13.02 -8.00 -43.13
N ARG A 78 -14.20 -7.68 -42.57
CA ARG A 78 -15.05 -8.62 -41.81
C ARG A 78 -16.50 -8.39 -42.24
N LYS A 79 -17.28 -9.47 -42.29
CA LYS A 79 -18.71 -9.44 -42.52
C LYS A 79 -19.40 -8.80 -41.30
N MET A 80 -20.28 -7.80 -41.50
CA MET A 80 -20.97 -7.10 -40.42
C MET A 80 -22.45 -6.89 -40.78
N LEU A 81 -23.28 -6.91 -39.76
CA LEU A 81 -24.71 -6.55 -39.87
C LEU A 81 -24.83 -5.08 -39.42
N THR A 82 -25.52 -4.27 -40.21
CA THR A 82 -25.91 -2.90 -39.92
C THR A 82 -27.40 -2.77 -39.94
N VAL A 83 -27.97 -2.21 -38.88
CA VAL A 83 -29.40 -1.95 -38.76
C VAL A 83 -29.60 -0.47 -38.51
N LYS A 84 -30.23 0.22 -39.44
CA LYS A 84 -30.56 1.63 -39.29
C LYS A 84 -31.91 1.78 -38.63
N ILE A 85 -31.98 2.50 -37.52
CA ILE A 85 -33.22 2.80 -36.80
C ILE A 85 -33.51 4.30 -36.79
N SER A 86 -34.79 4.68 -36.69
CA SER A 86 -35.20 6.09 -36.62
C SER A 86 -36.35 6.26 -35.60
N ASP A 87 -36.29 7.37 -34.86
CA ASP A 87 -37.35 7.84 -33.97
C ASP A 87 -38.27 8.89 -34.63
N GLY A 88 -38.08 9.15 -35.93
CA GLY A 88 -38.79 10.19 -36.66
C GLY A 88 -38.05 11.54 -36.72
N ASN A 89 -37.15 11.84 -35.72
CA ASN A 89 -36.39 13.09 -35.64
C ASN A 89 -34.92 12.90 -35.97
N GLY A 90 -34.42 11.66 -35.91
CA GLY A 90 -33.07 11.32 -36.21
C GLY A 90 -32.88 9.87 -36.63
N THR A 91 -31.65 9.53 -37.05
CA THR A 91 -31.30 8.14 -37.40
C THR A 91 -29.98 7.74 -36.76
N ILE A 92 -29.87 6.49 -36.34
CA ILE A 92 -28.64 5.89 -35.80
C ILE A 92 -28.47 4.47 -36.33
N THR A 93 -27.22 4.03 -36.51
CA THR A 93 -26.90 2.70 -37.02
C THR A 93 -26.47 1.78 -35.85
N LEU A 94 -27.11 0.63 -35.70
CA LEU A 94 -26.66 -0.46 -34.83
C LEU A 94 -25.76 -1.38 -35.63
N ARG A 95 -24.55 -1.63 -35.16
CA ARG A 95 -23.54 -2.40 -35.87
C ARG A 95 -23.14 -3.66 -35.09
N PHE A 96 -23.12 -4.80 -35.77
CA PHE A 96 -22.76 -6.10 -35.21
C PHE A 96 -21.69 -6.77 -36.06
N PHE A 97 -20.52 -7.05 -35.51
CA PHE A 97 -19.47 -7.80 -36.19
C PHE A 97 -19.67 -9.31 -36.09
N ASN A 98 -20.34 -9.77 -35.03
CA ASN A 98 -20.71 -11.15 -34.84
C ASN A 98 -22.23 -11.24 -34.82
N PHE A 99 -22.83 -11.92 -35.78
CA PHE A 99 -24.29 -12.10 -35.89
C PHE A 99 -24.64 -13.44 -36.52
N THR A 100 -25.81 -13.94 -36.15
CA THR A 100 -26.38 -15.15 -36.73
C THR A 100 -27.49 -14.81 -37.78
N ALA A 101 -27.81 -15.76 -38.64
CA ALA A 101 -28.94 -15.58 -39.57
C ALA A 101 -30.27 -15.32 -38.84
N ALA A 102 -30.47 -16.00 -37.69
CA ALA A 102 -31.66 -15.77 -36.87
C ALA A 102 -31.70 -14.33 -36.32
N MET A 103 -30.56 -13.78 -35.89
CA MET A 103 -30.46 -12.40 -35.41
C MET A 103 -30.81 -11.41 -36.54
N LYS A 104 -30.30 -11.63 -37.75
CA LYS A 104 -30.63 -10.78 -38.90
C LYS A 104 -32.13 -10.83 -39.22
N ASN A 105 -32.70 -12.00 -39.21
CA ASN A 105 -34.14 -12.19 -39.52
C ASN A 105 -35.08 -11.60 -38.44
N ASN A 106 -34.58 -11.46 -37.21
CA ASN A 106 -35.33 -10.82 -36.13
C ASN A 106 -35.46 -9.30 -36.33
N PHE A 107 -34.50 -8.67 -37.03
CA PHE A 107 -34.59 -7.25 -37.40
C PHE A 107 -35.40 -7.13 -38.70
N SER A 108 -36.73 -7.00 -38.60
CA SER A 108 -37.58 -6.73 -39.77
C SER A 108 -37.94 -5.24 -39.80
N GLN A 109 -38.09 -4.70 -41.04
CA GLN A 109 -38.47 -3.32 -41.26
C GLN A 109 -39.77 -2.95 -40.52
N GLY A 110 -39.82 -1.79 -39.90
CA GLY A 110 -40.95 -1.30 -39.13
C GLY A 110 -40.99 -1.78 -37.68
N LYS A 111 -40.24 -2.81 -37.28
CA LYS A 111 -40.15 -3.25 -35.87
C LYS A 111 -39.55 -2.15 -35.00
N LEU A 112 -40.11 -2.02 -33.80
CA LEU A 112 -39.62 -1.10 -32.78
C LEU A 112 -38.49 -1.78 -31.99
N VAL A 113 -37.34 -1.11 -31.95
CA VAL A 113 -36.14 -1.58 -31.24
C VAL A 113 -35.76 -0.56 -30.19
N HIS A 114 -35.53 -1.02 -28.97
CA HIS A 114 -34.87 -0.30 -27.91
C HIS A 114 -33.43 -0.79 -27.85
N ALA A 115 -32.46 0.10 -27.96
CA ALA A 115 -31.05 -0.22 -27.96
C ALA A 115 -30.27 0.66 -26.97
N TYR A 116 -29.32 0.07 -26.24
CA TYR A 116 -28.45 0.79 -25.32
C TYR A 116 -26.98 0.55 -25.66
N GLY A 117 -26.17 1.58 -25.59
CA GLY A 117 -24.72 1.48 -25.78
C GLY A 117 -24.04 2.83 -25.97
N GLU A 118 -22.73 2.76 -26.18
CA GLU A 118 -21.91 3.94 -26.44
C GLU A 118 -22.13 4.46 -27.86
N ILE A 119 -22.46 5.72 -27.96
CA ILE A 119 -22.64 6.42 -29.23
C ILE A 119 -21.26 6.72 -29.81
N LYS A 120 -20.96 6.20 -30.99
CA LYS A 120 -19.70 6.42 -31.71
C LYS A 120 -19.93 7.15 -33.03
N ARG A 121 -18.90 7.79 -33.54
CA ARG A 121 -18.91 8.34 -34.89
C ARG A 121 -18.40 7.29 -35.87
N GLY A 122 -19.24 6.80 -36.72
CA GLY A 122 -18.92 5.86 -37.79
C GLY A 122 -18.89 6.52 -39.16
N GLY A 123 -18.56 5.75 -40.19
CA GLY A 123 -18.50 6.28 -41.59
C GLY A 123 -19.82 6.74 -42.17
N MET A 124 -20.96 6.32 -41.62
CA MET A 124 -22.32 6.67 -42.06
C MET A 124 -23.09 7.48 -41.00
N GLY A 125 -22.41 8.20 -40.12
CA GLY A 125 -23.01 8.99 -39.04
C GLY A 125 -22.80 8.38 -37.66
N LEU A 126 -23.76 8.63 -36.73
CA LEU A 126 -23.70 8.06 -35.40
C LEU A 126 -24.06 6.57 -35.43
N GLU A 127 -23.34 5.79 -34.63
CA GLU A 127 -23.56 4.33 -34.52
C GLU A 127 -23.38 3.84 -33.10
N ILE A 128 -24.00 2.70 -32.80
CA ILE A 128 -23.75 1.91 -31.59
C ILE A 128 -23.19 0.55 -32.04
N VAL A 129 -22.03 0.18 -31.53
CA VAL A 129 -21.38 -1.08 -31.83
C VAL A 129 -21.74 -2.12 -30.77
N HIS A 130 -22.30 -3.24 -31.19
CA HIS A 130 -22.79 -4.31 -30.32
C HIS A 130 -23.70 -3.81 -29.18
N PRO A 131 -24.78 -3.05 -29.50
CA PRO A 131 -25.71 -2.60 -28.47
C PRO A 131 -26.40 -3.77 -27.75
N ASP A 132 -26.74 -3.55 -26.48
CA ASP A 132 -27.81 -4.31 -25.86
C ASP A 132 -29.14 -3.90 -26.50
N TYR A 133 -30.00 -4.83 -26.93
CA TYR A 133 -31.24 -4.47 -27.58
C TYR A 133 -32.40 -5.40 -27.24
N LYS A 134 -33.63 -4.83 -27.28
CA LYS A 134 -34.89 -5.55 -27.13
C LYS A 134 -35.89 -5.09 -28.20
N PHE A 135 -36.76 -6.01 -28.64
CA PHE A 135 -37.87 -5.70 -29.53
C PHE A 135 -39.15 -5.45 -28.72
N TYR A 136 -39.94 -4.49 -29.16
CA TYR A 136 -41.22 -4.16 -28.55
C TYR A 136 -42.36 -4.23 -29.60
N ALA A 137 -43.55 -4.57 -29.15
CA ALA A 137 -44.76 -4.43 -29.97
C ALA A 137 -45.10 -2.93 -30.11
N SER A 138 -45.57 -2.50 -31.27
CA SER A 138 -45.80 -1.10 -31.62
C SER A 138 -46.71 -0.30 -30.69
N GLU A 139 -47.50 -0.97 -29.84
CA GLU A 139 -48.47 -0.37 -28.92
C GLU A 139 -48.02 -0.30 -27.45
N GLN A 140 -46.92 -0.93 -27.11
CA GLN A 140 -46.40 -0.90 -25.73
C GLN A 140 -45.47 0.32 -25.52
N LYS A 141 -45.75 1.11 -24.46
CA LYS A 141 -44.76 2.05 -23.95
C LYS A 141 -43.49 1.29 -23.61
N PRO A 142 -42.30 1.80 -23.94
CA PRO A 142 -41.07 1.13 -23.57
C PRO A 142 -41.03 0.97 -22.06
N ASP A 143 -40.74 -0.26 -21.65
CA ASP A 143 -40.50 -0.59 -20.25
C ASP A 143 -39.06 -0.04 -19.88
N VAL A 144 -39.07 1.19 -19.44
CA VAL A 144 -37.81 1.87 -19.04
C VAL A 144 -37.45 1.35 -17.66
N GLU A 145 -36.18 1.08 -17.44
CA GLU A 145 -35.72 0.64 -16.11
C GLU A 145 -36.08 1.70 -15.05
N GLN A 146 -36.61 1.27 -13.91
CA GLN A 146 -37.02 2.18 -12.83
C GLN A 146 -35.85 2.63 -11.95
N SER A 147 -34.71 1.98 -12.09
CA SER A 147 -33.46 2.28 -11.38
C SER A 147 -32.29 2.28 -12.36
N LEU A 148 -31.19 2.89 -11.95
CA LEU A 148 -29.93 2.78 -12.68
C LEU A 148 -29.51 1.32 -12.75
N THR A 149 -28.96 0.92 -13.90
CA THR A 149 -28.56 -0.45 -14.17
C THR A 149 -27.15 -0.72 -13.65
N PRO A 150 -26.97 -1.63 -12.67
CA PRO A 150 -25.64 -1.93 -12.12
C PRO A 150 -24.81 -2.75 -13.10
N VAL A 151 -23.48 -2.50 -13.10
CA VAL A 151 -22.47 -3.30 -13.79
C VAL A 151 -21.56 -3.92 -12.73
N TYR A 152 -21.58 -5.26 -12.62
CA TYR A 152 -20.86 -6.02 -11.62
C TYR A 152 -19.48 -6.48 -12.10
N PRO A 153 -18.51 -6.71 -11.19
CA PRO A 153 -17.33 -7.50 -11.49
C PRO A 153 -17.75 -8.89 -12.01
N THR A 154 -17.07 -9.39 -13.04
CA THR A 154 -17.45 -10.65 -13.68
C THR A 154 -16.23 -11.42 -14.17
N THR A 155 -16.41 -12.68 -14.55
CA THR A 155 -15.40 -13.54 -15.15
C THR A 155 -15.91 -14.12 -16.47
N ASP A 156 -15.01 -14.77 -17.19
CA ASP A 156 -15.30 -15.32 -18.51
C ASP A 156 -16.51 -16.29 -18.48
N GLY A 157 -17.48 -16.01 -19.33
CA GLY A 157 -18.73 -16.78 -19.45
C GLY A 157 -19.80 -16.50 -18.38
N LEU A 158 -19.61 -15.56 -17.45
CA LEU A 158 -20.63 -15.07 -16.53
C LEU A 158 -21.16 -13.73 -17.04
N ARG A 159 -22.44 -13.70 -17.47
CA ARG A 159 -23.04 -12.52 -18.11
C ARG A 159 -23.61 -11.55 -17.10
N GLN A 160 -23.54 -10.24 -17.38
CA GLN A 160 -24.14 -9.18 -16.55
C GLN A 160 -25.62 -9.41 -16.27
N ILE A 161 -26.39 -9.83 -17.28
CA ILE A 161 -27.81 -10.13 -17.12
C ILE A 161 -28.07 -11.25 -16.08
N THR A 162 -27.19 -12.25 -16.02
CA THR A 162 -27.30 -13.32 -15.03
C THR A 162 -27.07 -12.77 -13.63
N LEU A 163 -26.01 -11.97 -13.42
CA LEU A 163 -25.74 -11.34 -12.13
C LEU A 163 -26.87 -10.42 -11.68
N ARG A 164 -27.40 -9.58 -12.59
CA ARG A 164 -28.53 -8.70 -12.30
C ARG A 164 -29.79 -9.46 -11.85
N ASN A 165 -30.10 -10.55 -12.55
CA ASN A 165 -31.29 -11.37 -12.20
C ASN A 165 -31.10 -12.12 -10.87
N LEU A 166 -29.88 -12.60 -10.59
CA LEU A 166 -29.58 -13.25 -9.31
C LEU A 166 -29.61 -12.25 -8.16
N THR A 167 -29.05 -11.06 -8.37
CA THR A 167 -29.08 -9.99 -7.36
C THR A 167 -30.50 -9.52 -7.07
N GLU A 168 -31.38 -9.47 -8.09
CA GLU A 168 -32.80 -9.15 -7.90
C GLU A 168 -33.47 -10.17 -6.96
N GLN A 169 -33.25 -11.47 -7.20
CA GLN A 169 -33.75 -12.52 -6.32
C GLN A 169 -33.19 -12.43 -4.91
N ALA A 170 -31.87 -12.09 -4.78
CA ALA A 170 -31.22 -11.91 -3.49
C ALA A 170 -31.79 -10.72 -2.71
N LEU A 171 -32.09 -9.61 -3.39
CA LEU A 171 -32.76 -8.45 -2.79
C LEU A 171 -34.18 -8.78 -2.32
N ALA A 172 -34.94 -9.56 -3.08
CA ALA A 172 -36.27 -10.03 -2.66
C ALA A 172 -36.21 -10.93 -1.40
N LEU A 173 -35.16 -11.71 -1.24
CA LEU A 173 -34.94 -12.47 -0.01
C LEU A 173 -34.54 -11.57 1.16
N LEU A 174 -33.85 -10.47 0.88
CA LEU A 174 -33.49 -9.46 1.86
C LEU A 174 -34.73 -8.79 2.48
N ASP A 175 -35.78 -8.53 1.67
CA ASP A 175 -37.02 -7.94 2.14
C ASP A 175 -37.80 -8.89 3.07
N ASN A 176 -37.65 -10.21 2.89
CA ASN A 176 -38.31 -11.24 3.71
C ASN A 176 -37.47 -11.67 4.95
N ALA A 177 -36.16 -11.51 4.90
CA ALA A 177 -35.24 -11.85 5.97
C ALA A 177 -34.26 -10.69 6.14
N ALA A 178 -34.61 -9.71 6.96
CA ALA A 178 -33.79 -8.53 7.18
C ALA A 178 -32.34 -8.89 7.49
N VAL A 179 -31.38 -8.31 6.79
CA VAL A 179 -29.97 -8.39 7.17
C VAL A 179 -29.86 -7.80 8.57
N GLN A 180 -29.33 -8.61 9.48
CA GLN A 180 -29.20 -8.20 10.88
C GLN A 180 -28.38 -6.94 10.99
N GLU A 181 -28.91 -5.93 11.68
CA GLU A 181 -28.14 -4.76 12.07
C GLU A 181 -27.15 -5.18 13.16
N LEU A 182 -25.85 -5.14 12.81
CA LEU A 182 -24.77 -5.55 13.71
C LEU A 182 -24.17 -4.39 14.49
N LEU A 183 -24.42 -3.15 14.05
CA LEU A 183 -24.00 -1.97 14.79
C LEU A 183 -24.96 -1.73 15.95
N PRO A 184 -24.48 -1.71 17.21
CA PRO A 184 -25.31 -1.39 18.36
C PRO A 184 -25.94 0.00 18.21
N SER A 185 -27.21 0.12 18.59
CA SER A 185 -27.94 1.38 18.50
C SER A 185 -27.29 2.47 19.34
N GLY A 186 -27.24 3.71 18.80
CA GLY A 186 -26.67 4.87 19.49
C GLY A 186 -25.15 5.05 19.35
N LEU A 187 -24.41 4.08 18.80
CA LEU A 187 -22.97 4.23 18.61
C LEU A 187 -22.60 5.05 17.36
N TYR A 188 -23.37 4.88 16.31
CA TYR A 188 -23.23 5.62 15.07
C TYR A 188 -24.60 6.04 14.56
N ASN A 189 -24.75 7.32 14.28
CA ASN A 189 -26.02 7.87 13.76
C ASN A 189 -26.07 7.69 12.23
N HIS A 190 -26.32 6.46 11.77
CA HIS A 190 -26.52 6.19 10.35
C HIS A 190 -27.94 6.59 9.93
N GLN A 191 -28.04 7.23 8.77
CA GLN A 191 -29.32 7.73 8.23
C GLN A 191 -30.20 6.62 7.68
N ILE A 192 -29.62 5.46 7.33
CA ILE A 192 -30.30 4.33 6.70
C ILE A 192 -29.80 3.00 7.26
N THR A 193 -30.65 1.99 7.20
CA THR A 193 -30.32 0.61 7.60
C THR A 193 -29.40 -0.08 6.60
N MET A 194 -28.78 -1.21 6.98
CA MET A 194 -27.98 -2.03 6.08
C MET A 194 -28.82 -2.52 4.88
N SER A 195 -30.03 -2.97 5.14
CA SER A 195 -30.96 -3.41 4.10
C SER A 195 -31.25 -2.30 3.08
N GLN A 196 -31.60 -1.09 3.55
CA GLN A 196 -31.82 0.06 2.68
C GLN A 196 -30.56 0.46 1.91
N ALA A 197 -29.39 0.37 2.53
CA ALA A 197 -28.12 0.65 1.87
C ALA A 197 -27.86 -0.33 0.71
N LEU A 198 -28.02 -1.64 0.94
CA LEU A 198 -27.86 -2.66 -0.09
C LEU A 198 -28.85 -2.47 -1.23
N HIS A 199 -30.14 -2.22 -0.94
CA HIS A 199 -31.13 -1.92 -1.99
C HIS A 199 -30.70 -0.72 -2.82
N THR A 200 -30.31 0.38 -2.19
CA THR A 200 -29.89 1.60 -2.90
C THR A 200 -28.64 1.39 -3.75
N ILE A 201 -27.65 0.63 -3.25
CA ILE A 201 -26.43 0.35 -4.01
C ILE A 201 -26.74 -0.55 -5.23
N HIS A 202 -27.59 -1.55 -5.09
CA HIS A 202 -27.89 -2.45 -6.21
C HIS A 202 -28.93 -1.90 -7.17
N ARG A 203 -29.80 -1.00 -6.72
CA ARG A 203 -30.90 -0.40 -7.51
C ARG A 203 -31.03 1.09 -7.19
N PRO A 204 -30.04 1.92 -7.57
CA PRO A 204 -30.11 3.35 -7.29
C PRO A 204 -31.28 3.99 -8.05
N PRO A 205 -32.08 4.85 -7.42
CA PRO A 205 -33.15 5.55 -8.12
C PRO A 205 -32.59 6.49 -9.19
N PRO A 206 -33.34 6.81 -10.26
CA PRO A 206 -32.86 7.69 -11.34
C PRO A 206 -32.52 9.11 -10.90
N THR A 207 -33.06 9.51 -9.75
CA THR A 207 -32.88 10.84 -9.15
C THR A 207 -31.62 10.95 -8.30
N ILE A 208 -30.85 9.85 -8.14
CA ILE A 208 -29.66 9.86 -7.31
C ILE A 208 -28.59 10.80 -7.88
N ASN A 209 -27.91 11.50 -7.02
CA ASN A 209 -26.76 12.31 -7.42
C ASN A 209 -25.56 11.41 -7.70
N LEU A 210 -25.23 11.20 -8.98
CA LEU A 210 -24.13 10.33 -9.40
C LEU A 210 -22.78 10.88 -8.95
N ASP A 211 -22.58 12.19 -8.87
CA ASP A 211 -21.33 12.78 -8.39
C ASP A 211 -21.07 12.43 -6.91
N GLU A 212 -22.10 12.50 -6.06
CA GLU A 212 -21.99 12.04 -4.66
C GLU A 212 -21.75 10.54 -4.56
N PHE A 213 -22.30 9.77 -5.50
CA PHE A 213 -22.10 8.32 -5.57
C PHE A 213 -20.67 7.99 -5.99
N ASP A 214 -20.14 8.65 -6.99
CA ASP A 214 -18.74 8.47 -7.46
C ASP A 214 -17.73 8.90 -6.40
N GLU A 215 -18.05 9.94 -5.61
CA GLU A 215 -17.23 10.41 -4.50
C GLU A 215 -17.40 9.60 -3.20
N GLY A 216 -18.25 8.57 -3.16
CA GLY A 216 -18.49 7.76 -1.96
C GLY A 216 -19.17 8.52 -0.81
N LYS A 217 -19.89 9.60 -1.11
CA LYS A 217 -20.52 10.49 -0.11
C LYS A 217 -21.98 10.16 0.17
N HIS A 218 -22.61 9.32 -0.67
CA HIS A 218 -24.00 8.97 -0.48
C HIS A 218 -24.20 8.15 0.81
N PRO A 219 -25.28 8.40 1.60
CA PRO A 219 -25.52 7.70 2.87
C PRO A 219 -25.47 6.17 2.78
N ALA A 220 -25.96 5.58 1.66
CA ALA A 220 -25.87 4.14 1.42
C ALA A 220 -24.44 3.62 1.34
N GLN A 221 -23.56 4.35 0.66
CA GLN A 221 -22.16 3.99 0.55
C GLN A 221 -21.45 4.19 1.89
N ILE A 222 -21.67 5.33 2.55
CA ILE A 222 -21.08 5.60 3.87
C ILE A 222 -21.47 4.49 4.87
N ARG A 223 -22.73 4.00 4.83
CA ARG A 223 -23.18 2.91 5.70
C ARG A 223 -22.36 1.61 5.50
N LEU A 224 -22.11 1.24 4.24
CA LEU A 224 -21.30 0.06 3.90
C LEU A 224 -19.81 0.28 4.20
N ILE A 225 -19.26 1.43 3.82
CA ILE A 225 -17.86 1.82 4.06
C ILE A 225 -17.54 1.77 5.56
N MET A 226 -18.41 2.34 6.40
CA MET A 226 -18.24 2.32 7.85
C MET A 226 -18.15 0.90 8.40
N GLU A 227 -19.04 0.00 7.99
CA GLU A 227 -19.03 -1.38 8.50
C GLU A 227 -17.85 -2.19 7.97
N GLU A 228 -17.42 -1.97 6.73
CA GLU A 228 -16.22 -2.60 6.17
C GLU A 228 -14.95 -2.16 6.91
N LEU A 229 -14.77 -0.86 7.12
CA LEU A 229 -13.66 -0.32 7.90
C LEU A 229 -13.68 -0.78 9.37
N LEU A 230 -14.87 -0.90 9.96
CA LEU A 230 -15.06 -1.47 11.30
C LEU A 230 -14.63 -2.93 11.34
N ALA A 231 -15.03 -3.76 10.37
CA ALA A 231 -14.64 -5.17 10.30
C ALA A 231 -13.11 -5.31 10.30
N GLN A 232 -12.43 -4.51 9.49
CA GLN A 232 -10.96 -4.51 9.42
C GLN A 232 -10.33 -4.10 10.75
N ASN A 233 -10.82 -3.02 11.39
CA ASN A 233 -10.30 -2.58 12.68
C ASN A 233 -10.59 -3.58 13.80
N LEU A 234 -11.76 -4.19 13.83
CA LEU A 234 -12.15 -5.20 14.82
C LEU A 234 -11.30 -6.46 14.69
N SER A 235 -11.02 -6.93 13.46
CA SER A 235 -10.12 -8.06 13.21
C SER A 235 -8.73 -7.79 13.78
N MET A 236 -8.18 -6.61 13.54
CA MET A 236 -6.88 -6.22 14.09
C MET A 236 -6.87 -6.08 15.62
N LEU A 237 -7.93 -5.52 16.21
CA LEU A 237 -8.09 -5.46 17.67
C LEU A 237 -8.19 -6.87 18.29
N ALA A 238 -8.86 -7.81 17.62
CA ALA A 238 -8.93 -9.20 18.07
C ALA A 238 -7.55 -9.89 18.08
N VAL A 239 -6.73 -9.68 17.03
CA VAL A 239 -5.35 -10.16 16.99
C VAL A 239 -4.51 -9.55 18.11
N ARG A 240 -4.64 -8.23 18.30
CA ARG A 240 -3.95 -7.51 19.38
C ARG A 240 -4.34 -8.04 20.77
N SER A 241 -5.64 -8.27 21.01
CA SER A 241 -6.11 -8.82 22.29
C SER A 241 -5.58 -10.22 22.57
N LYS A 242 -5.45 -11.08 21.55
CA LYS A 242 -4.76 -12.36 21.69
C LYS A 242 -3.31 -12.17 22.10
N GLY A 243 -2.58 -11.23 21.46
CA GLY A 243 -1.21 -10.91 21.81
C GLY A 243 -1.04 -10.33 23.23
N GLN A 244 -2.05 -9.63 23.76
CA GLN A 244 -2.04 -9.11 25.14
C GLN A 244 -2.30 -10.17 26.21
N GLN A 245 -2.76 -11.36 25.83
CA GLN A 245 -2.85 -12.52 26.74
C GLN A 245 -1.51 -13.19 26.97
N ASP A 246 -0.52 -12.90 26.12
CA ASP A 246 0.84 -13.40 26.29
C ASP A 246 1.54 -12.65 27.43
N ILE A 247 2.39 -13.36 28.13
CA ILE A 247 3.15 -12.79 29.27
C ILE A 247 4.47 -12.25 28.74
N ALA A 248 4.83 -11.04 29.15
CA ALA A 248 6.16 -10.46 28.95
C ALA A 248 6.79 -10.12 30.30
N LEU A 249 8.11 -9.94 30.30
CA LEU A 249 8.85 -9.50 31.47
C LEU A 249 8.68 -7.99 31.65
N PRO A 250 8.01 -7.51 32.70
CA PRO A 250 7.91 -6.06 32.94
C PRO A 250 9.28 -5.48 33.25
N LEU A 251 9.67 -4.43 32.55
CA LEU A 251 10.93 -3.70 32.78
C LEU A 251 10.64 -2.45 33.61
N ALA A 252 10.81 -2.54 34.90
CA ALA A 252 10.56 -1.46 35.84
C ALA A 252 11.40 -0.20 35.52
N PRO A 253 11.00 1.01 35.96
CA PRO A 253 11.78 2.22 35.75
C PRO A 253 13.21 2.09 36.32
N CYS A 254 14.20 2.34 35.47
CA CYS A 254 15.61 2.37 35.82
C CYS A 254 16.31 3.39 34.90
N ASP A 255 17.17 4.22 35.44
CA ASP A 255 17.75 5.35 34.74
C ASP A 255 19.27 5.42 34.75
N LYS A 256 19.94 4.48 35.37
CA LYS A 256 21.42 4.53 35.53
C LYS A 256 22.09 4.49 34.16
N LEU A 257 21.87 3.44 33.38
CA LEU A 257 22.49 3.30 32.06
C LEU A 257 21.96 4.36 31.08
N LYS A 258 20.70 4.74 31.18
CA LYS A 258 20.10 5.82 30.38
C LYS A 258 20.84 7.14 30.61
N LYS A 259 21.06 7.53 31.87
CA LYS A 259 21.81 8.74 32.22
C LYS A 259 23.26 8.68 31.75
N GLN A 260 23.91 7.53 31.85
CA GLN A 260 25.27 7.32 31.35
C GLN A 260 25.34 7.48 29.83
N LEU A 261 24.40 6.86 29.10
CA LEU A 261 24.32 6.99 27.65
C LEU A 261 24.14 8.45 27.23
N LEU A 262 23.17 9.15 27.82
CA LEU A 262 22.87 10.54 27.48
C LEU A 262 24.05 11.50 27.81
N ALA A 263 24.79 11.23 28.87
CA ALA A 263 25.96 12.03 29.24
C ALA A 263 27.15 11.88 28.27
N GLN A 264 27.23 10.78 27.54
CA GLN A 264 28.32 10.51 26.57
C GLN A 264 28.01 11.09 25.18
N LEU A 265 26.75 11.40 24.89
CA LEU A 265 26.38 11.92 23.58
C LEU A 265 26.74 13.40 23.45
N PRO A 266 27.27 13.83 22.28
CA PRO A 266 27.59 15.24 22.03
C PRO A 266 26.35 16.12 21.76
N PHE A 267 25.15 15.55 21.89
CA PHE A 267 23.86 16.19 21.64
C PHE A 267 22.80 15.68 22.60
N SER A 268 21.72 16.42 22.76
CA SER A 268 20.53 16.01 23.52
C SER A 268 19.43 15.47 22.60
N PRO A 269 18.60 14.52 23.06
CA PRO A 269 17.42 14.09 22.30
C PRO A 269 16.48 15.26 21.99
N THR A 270 15.85 15.22 20.82
CA THR A 270 14.76 16.17 20.50
C THR A 270 13.52 15.91 21.36
N ASN A 271 12.59 16.88 21.41
CA ASN A 271 11.34 16.69 22.14
C ASN A 271 10.53 15.50 21.62
N ALA A 272 10.51 15.29 20.28
CA ALA A 272 9.85 14.14 19.67
C ALA A 272 10.50 12.83 20.07
N GLN A 273 11.83 12.74 20.06
CA GLN A 273 12.56 11.55 20.50
C GLN A 273 12.30 11.25 21.99
N ALA A 274 12.34 12.27 22.86
CA ALA A 274 12.06 12.12 24.29
C ALA A 274 10.62 11.65 24.54
N ARG A 275 9.65 12.18 23.81
CA ARG A 275 8.24 11.74 23.86
C ARG A 275 8.10 10.27 23.46
N VAL A 276 8.69 9.87 22.34
CA VAL A 276 8.62 8.48 21.86
C VAL A 276 9.30 7.52 22.81
N VAL A 277 10.44 7.89 23.39
CA VAL A 277 11.13 7.09 24.42
C VAL A 277 10.21 6.86 25.62
N LYS A 278 9.52 7.92 26.10
CA LYS A 278 8.57 7.80 27.21
C LYS A 278 7.39 6.88 26.92
N GLU A 279 6.89 6.92 25.68
CA GLU A 279 5.82 6.01 25.24
C GLU A 279 6.31 4.55 25.24
N ILE A 280 7.51 4.29 24.76
CA ILE A 280 8.15 2.96 24.80
C ILE A 280 8.36 2.50 26.24
N GLU A 281 8.92 3.34 27.10
CA GLU A 281 9.15 3.05 28.50
C GLU A 281 7.86 2.65 29.24
N SER A 282 6.78 3.37 28.96
CA SER A 282 5.46 3.05 29.52
C SER A 282 4.94 1.68 29.06
N ASP A 283 5.23 1.27 27.83
CA ASP A 283 4.84 -0.05 27.36
C ASP A 283 5.73 -1.17 27.92
N LEU A 284 7.02 -0.91 28.09
CA LEU A 284 7.98 -1.88 28.67
C LEU A 284 7.67 -2.22 30.13
N GLU A 285 6.93 -1.37 30.85
CA GLU A 285 6.48 -1.62 32.22
C GLU A 285 5.33 -2.62 32.34
N LYS A 286 4.64 -2.90 31.22
CA LYS A 286 3.44 -3.74 31.21
C LYS A 286 3.81 -5.22 31.25
N PRO A 287 2.93 -6.08 31.85
CA PRO A 287 3.16 -7.52 31.92
C PRO A 287 2.85 -8.27 30.61
N HIS A 288 2.55 -7.57 29.53
CA HIS A 288 2.31 -8.12 28.20
C HIS A 288 3.30 -7.55 27.18
N PRO A 289 3.58 -8.26 26.08
CA PRO A 289 4.55 -7.82 25.10
C PRO A 289 4.19 -6.47 24.49
N MET A 290 5.13 -5.53 24.50
CA MET A 290 5.03 -4.32 23.70
C MET A 290 5.10 -4.71 22.22
N MET A 291 4.19 -4.17 21.41
CA MET A 291 4.20 -4.24 19.95
C MET A 291 4.11 -2.82 19.43
N ARG A 292 5.26 -2.15 19.19
CA ARG A 292 5.29 -0.72 18.84
C ARG A 292 6.05 -0.44 17.55
N LEU A 293 5.42 0.34 16.66
CA LEU A 293 6.02 0.87 15.43
C LEU A 293 6.50 2.31 15.66
N VAL A 294 7.79 2.54 15.52
CA VAL A 294 8.38 3.88 15.52
C VAL A 294 8.63 4.33 14.08
N GLN A 295 7.93 5.36 13.69
CA GLN A 295 8.08 6.00 12.39
C GLN A 295 8.87 7.30 12.53
N GLY A 296 9.72 7.58 11.57
CA GLY A 296 10.44 8.84 11.49
C GLY A 296 11.19 8.93 10.18
N ASP A 297 11.35 10.12 9.69
CA ASP A 297 12.06 10.37 8.44
C ASP A 297 13.52 9.89 8.50
N VAL A 298 14.17 9.80 7.34
CA VAL A 298 15.60 9.46 7.24
C VAL A 298 16.41 10.45 8.08
N GLY A 299 17.20 9.91 9.04
CA GLY A 299 18.02 10.72 9.94
C GLY A 299 17.25 11.41 11.08
N SER A 300 16.02 11.01 11.39
CA SER A 300 15.29 11.50 12.58
C SER A 300 15.82 10.98 13.92
N GLY A 301 16.84 10.10 13.90
CA GLY A 301 17.49 9.55 15.10
C GLY A 301 16.79 8.37 15.72
N LYS A 302 16.05 7.55 14.95
CA LYS A 302 15.42 6.29 15.39
C LYS A 302 16.38 5.36 16.13
N THR A 303 17.64 5.29 15.69
CA THR A 303 18.68 4.47 16.32
C THR A 303 18.96 4.88 17.76
N LEU A 304 18.91 6.19 18.07
CA LEU A 304 19.03 6.67 19.45
C LEU A 304 17.85 6.22 20.31
N VAL A 305 16.66 6.31 19.79
CA VAL A 305 15.44 5.83 20.48
C VAL A 305 15.53 4.33 20.76
N ALA A 306 16.03 3.55 19.79
CA ALA A 306 16.28 2.13 19.96
C ALA A 306 17.35 1.85 21.04
N ALA A 307 18.43 2.63 21.08
CA ALA A 307 19.47 2.50 22.11
C ALA A 307 18.93 2.80 23.51
N LEU A 308 18.10 3.84 23.66
CA LEU A 308 17.47 4.19 24.93
C LEU A 308 16.48 3.11 25.42
N ALA A 309 15.77 2.45 24.50
CA ALA A 309 14.95 1.28 24.82
C ALA A 309 15.79 0.07 25.22
N ALA A 310 16.90 -0.16 24.50
CA ALA A 310 17.82 -1.29 24.74
C ALA A 310 18.48 -1.22 26.11
N VAL A 311 18.99 -0.05 26.51
CA VAL A 311 19.69 0.09 27.82
C VAL A 311 18.76 -0.23 28.99
N ARG A 312 17.45 -0.01 28.87
CA ARG A 312 16.49 -0.37 29.91
C ARG A 312 16.41 -1.89 30.11
N ALA A 313 16.34 -2.67 29.04
CA ALA A 313 16.33 -4.14 29.12
C ALA A 313 17.69 -4.66 29.64
N ILE A 314 18.80 -4.08 29.20
CA ILE A 314 20.16 -4.47 29.61
C ILE A 314 20.39 -4.16 31.09
N GLU A 315 19.88 -3.04 31.61
CA GLU A 315 20.00 -2.67 33.03
C GLU A 315 19.32 -3.69 33.95
N HIS A 316 18.28 -4.40 33.44
CA HIS A 316 17.63 -5.50 34.12
C HIS A 316 18.35 -6.86 33.96
N GLY A 317 19.48 -6.89 33.28
CA GLY A 317 20.24 -8.12 33.02
C GLY A 317 19.71 -8.96 31.84
N TYR A 318 18.87 -8.40 31.00
CA TYR A 318 18.30 -9.07 29.82
C TYR A 318 19.06 -8.74 28.54
N GLN A 319 18.87 -9.59 27.54
CA GLN A 319 19.43 -9.40 26.20
C GLN A 319 18.47 -8.65 25.29
N VAL A 320 19.04 -7.92 24.34
CA VAL A 320 18.37 -7.20 23.27
C VAL A 320 18.89 -7.67 21.92
N ALA A 321 18.01 -8.03 21.01
CA ALA A 321 18.35 -8.37 19.62
C ALA A 321 17.91 -7.25 18.67
N LEU A 322 18.81 -6.74 17.84
CA LEU A 322 18.49 -5.82 16.77
C LEU A 322 18.72 -6.48 15.41
N MET A 323 17.68 -6.52 14.61
CA MET A 323 17.72 -7.05 13.26
C MET A 323 17.67 -5.95 12.23
N ALA A 324 18.57 -6.03 11.25
CA ALA A 324 18.57 -5.18 10.06
C ALA A 324 18.47 -6.01 8.78
N PRO A 325 17.91 -5.46 7.69
CA PRO A 325 17.61 -6.22 6.46
C PRO A 325 18.86 -6.59 5.65
N THR A 326 19.96 -5.86 5.81
CA THR A 326 21.21 -6.10 5.09
C THR A 326 22.39 -6.16 6.03
N GLU A 327 23.43 -6.90 5.61
CA GLU A 327 24.66 -7.00 6.40
C GLU A 327 25.32 -5.63 6.63
N LEU A 328 25.31 -4.76 5.61
CA LEU A 328 25.90 -3.43 5.70
C LEU A 328 25.22 -2.55 6.76
N LEU A 329 23.88 -2.58 6.80
CA LEU A 329 23.10 -1.81 7.78
C LEU A 329 23.28 -2.40 9.18
N ALA A 330 23.28 -3.73 9.30
CA ALA A 330 23.53 -4.41 10.56
C ALA A 330 24.93 -4.09 11.10
N GLU A 331 25.96 -4.10 10.25
CA GLU A 331 27.33 -3.71 10.63
C GLU A 331 27.40 -2.25 11.12
N GLN A 332 26.70 -1.34 10.43
CA GLN A 332 26.62 0.05 10.86
C GLN A 332 25.96 0.20 12.24
N HIS A 333 24.88 -0.55 12.48
CA HIS A 333 24.25 -0.58 13.80
C HIS A 333 25.21 -1.15 14.85
N ALA A 334 25.90 -2.25 14.56
CA ALA A 334 26.85 -2.85 15.49
C ALA A 334 27.97 -1.87 15.88
N ILE A 335 28.54 -1.15 14.92
CA ILE A 335 29.55 -0.11 15.17
C ILE A 335 28.96 1.02 16.02
N ASN A 336 27.79 1.52 15.70
CA ASN A 336 27.14 2.59 16.46
C ASN A 336 26.86 2.17 17.91
N PHE A 337 26.32 0.98 18.12
CA PHE A 337 26.04 0.46 19.45
C PHE A 337 27.35 0.15 20.23
N ALA A 338 28.36 -0.39 19.57
CA ALA A 338 29.67 -0.58 20.22
C ALA A 338 30.23 0.74 20.71
N ASN A 339 30.27 1.78 19.87
CA ASN A 339 30.76 3.11 20.25
C ASN A 339 30.01 3.72 21.45
N TRP A 340 28.69 3.46 21.55
CA TRP A 340 27.89 4.00 22.66
C TRP A 340 27.97 3.15 23.92
N PHE A 341 28.13 1.83 23.78
CA PHE A 341 27.89 0.85 24.85
C PHE A 341 29.18 0.33 25.51
N GLU A 342 30.31 0.28 24.78
CA GLU A 342 31.57 -0.23 25.30
C GLU A 342 32.07 0.55 26.55
N ALA A 343 31.94 1.88 26.52
CA ALA A 343 32.32 2.73 27.66
C ALA A 343 31.41 2.51 28.90
N MET A 344 30.25 1.90 28.72
CA MET A 344 29.32 1.52 29.80
C MET A 344 29.50 0.06 30.26
N GLY A 345 30.46 -0.67 29.69
CA GLY A 345 30.71 -2.07 29.97
C GLY A 345 29.73 -3.04 29.34
N ILE A 346 28.90 -2.59 28.40
CA ILE A 346 27.90 -3.42 27.69
C ILE A 346 28.59 -4.07 26.49
N GLN A 347 28.51 -5.41 26.41
CA GLN A 347 29.10 -6.16 25.30
C GLN A 347 28.11 -6.26 24.12
N VAL A 348 28.62 -5.83 22.95
CA VAL A 348 27.85 -5.95 21.70
C VAL A 348 28.26 -7.22 20.95
N GLY A 349 27.27 -8.04 20.61
CA GLY A 349 27.43 -9.24 19.80
C GLY A 349 27.08 -8.96 18.34
N TRP A 350 27.72 -9.69 17.43
CA TRP A 350 27.52 -9.56 16.00
C TRP A 350 27.24 -10.90 15.33
N LEU A 351 26.08 -11.05 14.67
CA LEU A 351 25.73 -12.27 13.96
C LEU A 351 25.22 -11.96 12.56
N ALA A 352 26.04 -12.25 11.53
CA ALA A 352 25.71 -12.10 10.13
C ALA A 352 26.08 -13.34 9.34
N GLY A 353 25.50 -13.50 8.13
CA GLY A 353 25.71 -14.66 7.27
C GLY A 353 27.18 -14.90 6.87
N LYS A 354 28.00 -13.86 6.92
CA LYS A 354 29.46 -13.96 6.61
C LYS A 354 30.29 -14.62 7.70
N LEU A 355 29.85 -14.65 8.96
CA LEU A 355 30.56 -15.30 10.04
C LEU A 355 30.55 -16.83 9.82
N LYS A 356 31.74 -17.43 9.75
CA LYS A 356 31.90 -18.88 9.50
C LYS A 356 32.89 -19.49 10.49
N GLY A 357 32.78 -20.81 10.67
CA GLY A 357 33.69 -21.60 11.46
C GLY A 357 33.77 -21.15 12.91
N LYS A 358 34.98 -21.19 13.47
CA LYS A 358 35.23 -20.93 14.90
C LYS A 358 34.75 -19.55 15.38
N ALA A 359 34.82 -18.51 14.51
CA ALA A 359 34.33 -17.18 14.87
C ALA A 359 32.80 -17.17 15.09
N LYS A 360 32.04 -17.90 14.25
CA LYS A 360 30.60 -18.06 14.45
C LYS A 360 30.27 -18.81 15.71
N GLU A 361 30.98 -19.90 15.98
CA GLU A 361 30.79 -20.71 17.19
C GLU A 361 31.09 -19.91 18.47
N THR A 362 32.18 -19.11 18.47
CA THR A 362 32.48 -18.22 19.59
C THR A 362 31.39 -17.21 19.84
N GLU A 363 30.85 -16.59 18.77
CA GLU A 363 29.80 -15.58 18.93
C GLU A 363 28.48 -16.20 19.39
N LEU A 364 28.13 -17.38 18.89
CA LEU A 364 26.96 -18.14 19.37
C LEU A 364 27.09 -18.50 20.86
N ALA A 365 28.28 -18.88 21.30
CA ALA A 365 28.54 -19.16 22.71
C ALA A 365 28.42 -17.90 23.60
N ARG A 366 28.90 -16.74 23.15
CA ARG A 366 28.72 -15.45 23.84
C ARG A 366 27.25 -15.02 23.94
N ILE A 367 26.47 -15.29 22.90
CA ILE A 367 25.02 -15.04 22.91
C ILE A 367 24.33 -15.98 23.90
N ALA A 368 24.61 -17.27 23.82
CA ALA A 368 23.99 -18.29 24.66
C ALA A 368 24.35 -18.16 26.17
N SER A 369 25.54 -17.66 26.47
CA SER A 369 25.99 -17.40 27.85
C SER A 369 25.42 -16.12 28.46
N GLY A 370 24.88 -15.20 27.64
CA GLY A 370 24.46 -13.87 28.07
C GLY A 370 25.61 -12.84 28.17
N GLU A 371 26.84 -13.20 27.80
CA GLU A 371 27.96 -12.27 27.73
C GLU A 371 27.70 -11.13 26.75
N ALA A 372 27.19 -11.44 25.55
CA ALA A 372 26.70 -10.44 24.63
C ALA A 372 25.28 -9.99 25.07
N GLN A 373 25.16 -8.73 25.46
CA GLN A 373 23.91 -8.16 25.97
C GLN A 373 23.10 -7.47 24.87
N MET A 374 23.78 -6.78 23.94
CA MET A 374 23.19 -6.20 22.74
C MET A 374 23.65 -7.01 21.54
N ILE A 375 22.74 -7.69 20.86
CA ILE A 375 23.06 -8.55 19.71
C ILE A 375 22.53 -7.90 18.45
N VAL A 376 23.41 -7.61 17.51
CA VAL A 376 23.06 -7.02 16.20
C VAL A 376 23.31 -8.02 15.09
N GLY A 377 22.36 -8.16 14.18
CA GLY A 377 22.53 -9.08 13.06
C GLY A 377 21.50 -8.91 11.95
N THR A 378 21.54 -9.84 11.03
CA THR A 378 20.55 -9.99 9.95
C THR A 378 19.55 -11.11 10.30
N HIS A 379 18.84 -11.62 9.29
CA HIS A 379 18.00 -12.82 9.43
C HIS A 379 18.75 -14.03 10.04
N ALA A 380 20.06 -14.00 10.13
CA ALA A 380 20.84 -15.02 10.83
C ALA A 380 20.45 -15.20 12.31
N LEU A 381 19.90 -14.14 12.94
CA LEU A 381 19.39 -14.19 14.33
C LEU A 381 18.20 -15.14 14.52
N PHE A 382 17.46 -15.45 13.44
CA PHE A 382 16.30 -16.35 13.49
C PHE A 382 16.64 -17.84 13.35
N GLN A 383 17.85 -18.18 12.89
CA GLN A 383 18.23 -19.56 12.63
C GLN A 383 18.10 -20.41 13.90
N GLU A 384 17.56 -21.63 13.79
CA GLU A 384 17.21 -22.52 14.92
C GLU A 384 18.34 -22.70 15.95
N HIS A 385 19.58 -22.72 15.49
CA HIS A 385 20.78 -22.91 16.31
C HIS A 385 21.20 -21.67 17.12
N VAL A 386 20.54 -20.52 16.96
CA VAL A 386 20.82 -19.31 17.77
C VAL A 386 19.96 -19.39 19.04
N GLU A 387 20.62 -19.49 20.17
CA GLU A 387 19.99 -19.52 21.48
C GLU A 387 20.35 -18.29 22.27
N PHE A 388 19.33 -17.58 22.77
CA PHE A 388 19.51 -16.44 23.65
C PHE A 388 19.43 -16.89 25.11
N HIS A 389 20.20 -16.25 26.00
CA HIS A 389 20.14 -16.54 27.43
C HIS A 389 18.80 -16.03 28.01
N HIS A 390 18.53 -14.73 27.91
CA HIS A 390 17.29 -14.08 28.36
C HIS A 390 16.95 -12.91 27.43
N LEU A 391 16.25 -13.18 26.34
CA LEU A 391 15.84 -12.17 25.37
C LEU A 391 14.56 -11.45 25.83
N ALA A 392 14.66 -10.14 26.17
CA ALA A 392 13.53 -9.34 26.60
C ALA A 392 13.03 -8.31 25.58
N LEU A 393 13.89 -7.87 24.65
CA LEU A 393 13.52 -6.88 23.64
C LEU A 393 14.09 -7.27 22.27
N VAL A 394 13.23 -7.21 21.28
CA VAL A 394 13.57 -7.37 19.86
C VAL A 394 13.34 -6.05 19.15
N ILE A 395 14.35 -5.55 18.43
CA ILE A 395 14.30 -4.35 17.62
C ILE A 395 14.41 -4.76 16.16
N ILE A 396 13.47 -4.34 15.33
CA ILE A 396 13.45 -4.64 13.89
C ILE A 396 13.54 -3.33 13.11
N ASP A 397 14.62 -3.17 12.36
CA ASP A 397 14.80 -2.01 11.50
C ASP A 397 14.31 -2.29 10.07
N GLU A 398 13.67 -1.31 9.43
CA GLU A 398 13.14 -1.37 8.06
C GLU A 398 12.18 -2.57 7.82
N GLN A 399 11.14 -2.65 8.62
CA GLN A 399 10.14 -3.74 8.62
C GLN A 399 9.58 -4.10 7.24
N HIS A 400 9.39 -3.14 6.35
CA HIS A 400 8.79 -3.37 5.03
C HIS A 400 9.55 -4.38 4.16
N ARG A 401 10.76 -4.76 4.55
CA ARG A 401 11.59 -5.78 3.89
C ARG A 401 11.47 -7.18 4.49
N PHE A 402 10.66 -7.35 5.56
CA PHE A 402 10.49 -8.62 6.27
C PHE A 402 9.06 -9.14 6.17
N GLY A 403 8.92 -10.45 5.96
CA GLY A 403 7.63 -11.14 5.97
C GLY A 403 7.07 -11.32 7.39
N VAL A 404 5.75 -11.54 7.49
CA VAL A 404 5.05 -11.81 8.76
C VAL A 404 5.64 -13.02 9.50
N HIS A 405 6.02 -14.08 8.79
CA HIS A 405 6.64 -15.29 9.36
C HIS A 405 7.92 -14.99 10.13
N GLN A 406 8.79 -14.14 9.65
CA GLN A 406 10.06 -13.82 10.29
C GLN A 406 9.89 -13.09 11.63
N ARG A 407 8.82 -12.31 11.77
CA ARG A 407 8.47 -11.64 13.04
C ARG A 407 8.00 -12.63 14.08
N LEU A 408 7.19 -13.60 13.67
CA LEU A 408 6.69 -14.67 14.54
C LEU A 408 7.84 -15.55 15.06
N GLU A 409 8.83 -15.89 14.22
CA GLU A 409 9.97 -16.71 14.62
C GLU A 409 10.82 -16.08 15.73
N LEU A 410 11.07 -14.75 15.70
CA LEU A 410 11.77 -14.06 16.80
C LEU A 410 10.96 -14.04 18.08
N ARG A 411 9.66 -13.85 17.97
CA ARG A 411 8.75 -13.90 19.11
C ARG A 411 8.82 -15.26 19.82
N GLU A 412 8.75 -16.35 19.04
CA GLU A 412 8.80 -17.71 19.55
C GLU A 412 10.14 -18.07 20.19
N LYS A 413 11.27 -17.52 19.67
CA LYS A 413 12.59 -17.75 20.27
C LYS A 413 12.72 -17.19 21.69
N GLY A 414 12.12 -16.04 21.94
CA GLY A 414 12.07 -15.46 23.29
C GLY A 414 11.13 -16.21 24.24
N ALA A 415 10.13 -16.89 23.69
CA ALA A 415 9.09 -17.58 24.46
C ALA A 415 9.55 -18.85 25.20
N LYS A 416 10.75 -19.36 24.95
CA LYS A 416 11.29 -20.61 25.56
C LYS A 416 11.25 -20.63 27.08
N GLN A 417 11.06 -19.50 27.73
CA GLN A 417 11.00 -19.39 29.22
C GLN A 417 9.64 -18.92 29.73
N GLY A 418 8.57 -19.03 28.92
CA GLY A 418 7.21 -18.68 29.31
C GLY A 418 6.88 -17.18 29.24
N ALA A 419 7.81 -16.35 28.72
CA ALA A 419 7.59 -14.93 28.49
C ALA A 419 8.05 -14.54 27.09
N TYR A 420 7.23 -13.76 26.39
CA TYR A 420 7.53 -13.25 25.06
C TYR A 420 8.34 -11.94 25.13
N PRO A 421 9.31 -11.71 24.25
CA PRO A 421 10.04 -10.46 24.22
C PRO A 421 9.15 -9.30 23.73
N HIS A 422 9.41 -8.11 24.23
CA HIS A 422 8.87 -6.87 23.68
C HIS A 422 9.41 -6.66 22.26
N GLN A 423 8.60 -6.07 21.39
CA GLN A 423 8.97 -5.79 19.99
C GLN A 423 8.90 -4.30 19.69
N LEU A 424 10.02 -3.75 19.25
CA LEU A 424 10.15 -2.40 18.75
C LEU A 424 10.46 -2.44 17.25
N ILE A 425 9.56 -1.96 16.45
CA ILE A 425 9.67 -1.97 15.00
C ILE A 425 9.98 -0.54 14.55
N MET A 426 10.95 -0.39 13.66
CA MET A 426 11.34 0.92 13.12
C MET A 426 11.20 0.96 11.60
N THR A 427 10.82 2.11 11.07
CA THR A 427 10.84 2.37 9.63
C THR A 427 11.30 3.79 9.31
N ALA A 428 12.16 3.92 8.30
CA ALA A 428 12.58 5.20 7.75
C ALA A 428 11.66 5.69 6.62
N THR A 429 10.77 4.84 6.12
CA THR A 429 9.71 5.27 5.23
C THR A 429 8.52 5.72 6.06
N PRO A 430 8.21 7.02 6.10
CA PRO A 430 7.00 7.47 6.72
C PRO A 430 5.79 6.79 6.07
N ILE A 431 4.95 6.18 6.90
CA ILE A 431 3.70 5.57 6.47
C ILE A 431 2.60 6.62 6.67
N PRO A 432 1.77 6.91 5.66
CA PRO A 432 0.65 7.82 5.85
C PRO A 432 -0.17 7.43 7.08
N ARG A 433 -0.60 8.42 7.87
CA ARG A 433 -1.33 8.17 9.13
C ARG A 433 -2.52 7.24 8.92
N THR A 434 -3.29 7.49 7.87
CA THR A 434 -4.47 6.69 7.52
C THR A 434 -4.11 5.23 7.26
N LEU A 435 -3.00 5.00 6.58
CA LEU A 435 -2.52 3.66 6.29
C LEU A 435 -1.94 2.98 7.53
N ALA A 436 -1.20 3.71 8.35
CA ALA A 436 -0.69 3.20 9.62
C ALA A 436 -1.82 2.77 10.57
N MET A 437 -2.89 3.56 10.64
CA MET A 437 -4.04 3.30 11.49
C MET A 437 -4.93 2.14 11.02
N THR A 438 -4.78 1.69 9.79
CA THR A 438 -5.56 0.58 9.22
C THR A 438 -4.72 -0.67 8.96
N ALA A 439 -3.53 -0.52 8.38
CA ALA A 439 -2.66 -1.63 8.00
C ALA A 439 -1.82 -2.17 9.17
N TYR A 440 -1.58 -1.34 10.18
CA TYR A 440 -0.75 -1.64 11.35
C TYR A 440 -1.51 -1.37 12.66
N ALA A 441 -2.83 -1.53 12.65
CA ALA A 441 -3.66 -1.31 13.84
C ALA A 441 -3.39 -2.33 14.97
N ASP A 442 -2.69 -3.43 14.66
CA ASP A 442 -2.14 -4.37 15.62
C ASP A 442 -0.96 -3.81 16.42
N LEU A 443 -0.32 -2.73 15.93
CA LEU A 443 0.81 -2.07 16.58
C LEU A 443 0.42 -0.73 17.20
N GLU A 444 1.00 -0.41 18.35
CA GLU A 444 1.04 0.97 18.83
C GLU A 444 2.00 1.78 17.95
N THR A 445 1.62 2.98 17.56
CA THR A 445 2.42 3.78 16.63
C THR A 445 2.93 5.05 17.32
N SER A 446 4.24 5.27 17.23
CA SER A 446 4.93 6.49 17.64
C SER A 446 5.56 7.18 16.44
N VAL A 447 5.51 8.49 16.41
CA VAL A 447 6.05 9.31 15.30
C VAL A 447 7.12 10.25 15.80
N ILE A 448 8.33 10.19 15.19
CA ILE A 448 9.36 11.19 15.39
C ILE A 448 9.18 12.24 14.29
N ASP A 449 8.49 13.31 14.63
CA ASP A 449 8.08 14.41 13.75
C ASP A 449 9.03 15.62 13.81
N GLU A 450 10.21 15.45 14.41
CA GLU A 450 11.26 16.44 14.46
C GLU A 450 12.55 15.87 13.89
N LEU A 451 13.31 16.69 13.17
CA LEU A 451 14.68 16.37 12.77
C LEU A 451 15.66 16.89 13.82
N PRO A 452 16.80 16.20 14.02
CA PRO A 452 17.87 16.69 14.90
C PRO A 452 18.35 18.08 14.48
N PRO A 453 18.74 18.93 15.45
CA PRO A 453 19.25 20.26 15.16
C PRO A 453 20.51 20.22 14.29
N GLY A 454 20.70 21.24 13.44
CA GLY A 454 21.84 21.36 12.51
C GLY A 454 21.61 20.75 11.12
N ARG A 455 20.45 20.18 10.85
CA ARG A 455 20.11 19.66 9.53
C ARG A 455 19.49 20.76 8.67
N THR A 456 20.07 20.98 7.48
CA THR A 456 19.57 21.98 6.52
C THR A 456 18.59 21.33 5.54
N PRO A 457 17.51 22.02 5.13
CA PRO A 457 16.62 21.54 4.08
C PRO A 457 17.38 21.28 2.78
N ILE A 458 17.07 20.17 2.10
CA ILE A 458 17.67 19.81 0.82
C ILE A 458 16.92 20.53 -0.30
N GLN A 459 17.64 21.36 -1.07
CA GLN A 459 17.08 22.00 -2.25
C GLN A 459 16.96 20.99 -3.38
N THR A 460 15.71 20.72 -3.82
CA THR A 460 15.42 19.76 -4.88
C THR A 460 15.03 20.50 -6.17
N VAL A 461 15.72 20.18 -7.27
CA VAL A 461 15.42 20.73 -8.61
C VAL A 461 15.19 19.60 -9.60
N ALA A 462 14.24 19.81 -10.54
CA ALA A 462 13.98 18.89 -11.65
C ALA A 462 14.49 19.54 -12.93
N ILE A 463 15.38 18.86 -13.63
CA ILE A 463 16.10 19.38 -14.81
C ILE A 463 16.00 18.36 -15.93
N PRO A 464 15.71 18.75 -17.19
CA PRO A 464 15.71 17.83 -18.32
C PRO A 464 17.12 17.31 -18.63
N ASP A 465 17.20 16.07 -19.10
CA ASP A 465 18.46 15.40 -19.47
C ASP A 465 19.27 16.12 -20.57
N THR A 466 18.61 16.96 -21.36
CA THR A 466 19.29 17.87 -22.33
C THR A 466 20.29 18.81 -21.68
N LYS A 467 20.21 19.04 -20.36
CA LYS A 467 21.14 19.86 -19.57
C LYS A 467 22.13 19.02 -18.73
N ARG A 468 22.29 17.75 -19.09
CA ARG A 468 23.14 16.81 -18.34
C ARG A 468 24.61 17.30 -18.24
N ASP A 469 25.14 17.88 -19.32
CA ASP A 469 26.52 18.38 -19.35
C ASP A 469 26.73 19.56 -18.38
N ASP A 470 25.75 20.44 -18.23
CA ASP A 470 25.77 21.53 -17.24
C ASP A 470 25.85 20.96 -15.80
N ILE A 471 25.15 19.86 -15.56
CA ILE A 471 25.20 19.17 -14.25
C ILE A 471 26.55 18.50 -14.02
N VAL A 472 27.13 17.88 -15.05
CA VAL A 472 28.49 17.29 -14.95
C VAL A 472 29.52 18.36 -14.57
N GLU A 473 29.47 19.53 -15.19
CA GLU A 473 30.38 20.64 -14.84
C GLU A 473 30.13 21.18 -13.42
N ARG A 474 28.85 21.23 -13.00
CA ARG A 474 28.50 21.60 -11.61
C ARG A 474 29.06 20.61 -10.60
N VAL A 475 28.98 19.30 -10.88
CA VAL A 475 29.59 18.24 -10.03
C VAL A 475 31.09 18.41 -9.97
N ARG A 476 31.76 18.68 -11.09
CA ARG A 476 33.20 18.97 -11.13
C ARG A 476 33.58 20.11 -10.18
N ASN A 477 32.86 21.23 -10.29
CA ASN A 477 33.11 22.39 -9.43
C ASN A 477 32.89 22.06 -7.94
N ALA A 478 31.81 21.37 -7.61
CA ALA A 478 31.51 20.97 -6.24
C ALA A 478 32.58 20.04 -5.65
N CYS A 479 33.10 19.08 -6.43
CA CYS A 479 34.08 18.13 -5.99
C CYS A 479 35.49 18.76 -5.86
N LEU A 480 35.93 19.54 -6.84
CA LEU A 480 37.32 20.03 -6.90
C LEU A 480 37.50 21.36 -6.22
N ASN A 481 36.57 22.29 -6.36
CA ASN A 481 36.69 23.64 -5.84
C ASN A 481 36.04 23.84 -4.47
N GLU A 482 34.91 23.14 -4.22
CA GLU A 482 34.18 23.25 -2.97
C GLU A 482 34.53 22.11 -1.97
N GLY A 483 35.34 21.11 -2.40
CA GLY A 483 35.73 19.97 -1.57
C GLY A 483 34.57 19.05 -1.13
N LYS A 484 33.47 19.06 -1.85
CA LYS A 484 32.25 18.29 -1.57
C LYS A 484 32.28 16.93 -2.24
N GLN A 485 31.50 16.02 -1.71
CA GLN A 485 31.26 14.73 -2.35
C GLN A 485 29.85 14.66 -2.97
N ALA A 486 29.73 13.88 -4.03
CA ALA A 486 28.49 13.73 -4.77
C ALA A 486 28.11 12.27 -4.98
N TYR A 487 26.80 11.99 -4.99
CA TYR A 487 26.21 10.76 -5.49
C TYR A 487 25.63 10.99 -6.89
N TRP A 488 25.82 9.99 -7.75
CA TRP A 488 25.18 9.92 -9.06
C TRP A 488 24.45 8.58 -9.21
N VAL A 489 23.13 8.63 -9.14
CA VAL A 489 22.28 7.43 -9.13
C VAL A 489 21.73 7.18 -10.53
N CYS A 490 22.04 6.01 -11.08
CA CYS A 490 21.54 5.53 -12.36
C CYS A 490 20.34 4.63 -12.13
N THR A 491 19.22 4.93 -12.82
CA THR A 491 18.01 4.10 -12.81
C THR A 491 17.72 3.61 -14.21
N LEU A 492 17.44 2.33 -14.40
CA LEU A 492 17.16 1.73 -15.71
C LEU A 492 15.72 1.33 -15.95
N ILE A 493 15.44 0.96 -17.22
CA ILE A 493 14.12 0.66 -17.77
C ILE A 493 13.67 -0.77 -17.45
N ASP A 494 14.59 -1.72 -17.30
CA ASP A 494 14.31 -3.14 -17.16
C ASP A 494 14.61 -3.63 -15.73
N GLU A 495 13.76 -4.53 -15.22
CA GLU A 495 13.88 -5.21 -13.91
C GLU A 495 15.12 -6.14 -13.81
N SER A 496 16.04 -6.08 -14.76
CA SER A 496 17.25 -6.91 -14.80
C SER A 496 18.41 -6.21 -14.08
N GLU A 497 18.81 -6.74 -12.94
CA GLU A 497 20.04 -6.34 -12.20
C GLU A 497 21.29 -6.31 -13.08
N VAL A 498 21.29 -7.08 -14.18
CA VAL A 498 22.41 -7.12 -15.14
C VAL A 498 22.50 -5.83 -15.92
N LEU A 499 21.36 -5.34 -16.43
CA LEU A 499 21.28 -4.12 -17.22
C LEU A 499 21.52 -2.87 -16.34
N GLU A 500 20.99 -2.88 -15.11
CA GLU A 500 21.26 -1.81 -14.16
C GLU A 500 22.76 -1.68 -13.84
N ALA A 501 23.42 -2.80 -13.59
CA ALA A 501 24.85 -2.82 -13.33
C ALA A 501 25.66 -2.32 -14.52
N GLN A 502 25.28 -2.71 -15.74
CA GLN A 502 25.95 -2.28 -16.97
C GLN A 502 25.81 -0.78 -17.20
N ALA A 503 24.60 -0.23 -17.05
CA ALA A 503 24.41 1.20 -17.26
C ALA A 503 25.10 2.07 -16.21
N ALA A 504 25.16 1.61 -14.95
CA ALA A 504 25.94 2.30 -13.95
C ALA A 504 27.45 2.29 -14.30
N ALA A 505 27.95 1.17 -14.82
CA ALA A 505 29.34 1.07 -15.29
C ALA A 505 29.60 1.98 -16.50
N ASP A 506 28.73 1.96 -17.51
CA ASP A 506 28.83 2.82 -18.69
C ASP A 506 28.78 4.31 -18.32
N THR A 507 27.90 4.69 -17.39
CA THR A 507 27.83 6.04 -16.84
C THR A 507 29.10 6.42 -16.09
N ALA A 508 29.66 5.51 -15.29
CA ALA A 508 30.91 5.76 -14.56
C ALA A 508 32.09 5.98 -15.52
N GLU A 509 32.18 5.17 -16.59
CA GLU A 509 33.21 5.37 -17.63
C GLU A 509 33.05 6.67 -18.38
N GLU A 510 31.82 7.04 -18.75
CA GLU A 510 31.53 8.32 -19.42
C GLU A 510 31.91 9.49 -18.53
N LEU A 511 31.51 9.46 -17.25
CA LEU A 511 31.84 10.51 -16.29
C LEU A 511 33.33 10.58 -16.04
N GLN A 512 34.05 9.45 -15.97
CA GLN A 512 35.52 9.46 -15.80
C GLN A 512 36.22 10.09 -17.01
N ARG A 513 35.70 9.89 -18.23
CA ARG A 513 36.25 10.58 -19.43
C ARG A 513 36.00 12.09 -19.42
N LYS A 514 34.80 12.51 -18.95
CA LYS A 514 34.45 13.94 -18.86
C LYS A 514 35.08 14.64 -17.66
N LEU A 515 35.38 13.91 -16.62
CA LEU A 515 35.88 14.39 -15.33
C LEU A 515 37.20 13.68 -14.96
N PRO A 516 38.29 13.85 -15.73
CA PRO A 516 39.52 13.10 -15.51
C PRO A 516 40.17 13.40 -14.15
N ASP A 517 39.92 14.59 -13.58
CA ASP A 517 40.46 15.05 -12.31
C ASP A 517 39.65 14.62 -11.09
N VAL A 518 38.44 14.08 -11.28
CA VAL A 518 37.54 13.62 -10.24
C VAL A 518 37.71 12.12 -10.00
N LYS A 519 37.94 11.73 -8.76
CA LYS A 519 38.03 10.32 -8.38
C LYS A 519 36.62 9.74 -8.26
N ILE A 520 36.29 8.80 -9.14
CA ILE A 520 34.97 8.20 -9.25
C ILE A 520 34.99 6.76 -8.74
N GLY A 521 34.07 6.42 -7.84
CA GLY A 521 33.76 5.06 -7.42
C GLY A 521 32.49 4.55 -8.06
N LEU A 522 32.35 3.24 -8.18
CA LEU A 522 31.15 2.55 -8.70
C LEU A 522 30.64 1.53 -7.71
N VAL A 523 29.31 1.56 -7.45
CA VAL A 523 28.62 0.57 -6.61
C VAL A 523 27.31 0.13 -7.27
N HIS A 524 27.14 -1.17 -7.47
CA HIS A 524 25.90 -1.74 -8.04
C HIS A 524 25.52 -3.09 -7.40
N GLY A 525 24.30 -3.57 -7.65
CA GLY A 525 23.71 -4.75 -7.02
C GLY A 525 24.57 -6.02 -7.13
N ARG A 526 25.22 -6.24 -8.26
CA ARG A 526 26.00 -7.46 -8.58
C ARG A 526 27.40 -7.50 -8.02
N MET A 527 27.93 -6.42 -7.46
CA MET A 527 29.24 -6.45 -6.80
C MET A 527 29.22 -7.35 -5.57
N LYS A 528 30.34 -8.01 -5.30
CA LYS A 528 30.51 -8.78 -4.07
C LYS A 528 30.41 -7.84 -2.86
N PRO A 529 29.82 -8.30 -1.77
CA PRO A 529 29.64 -7.47 -0.56
C PRO A 529 30.92 -6.81 -0.07
N ALA A 530 32.05 -7.52 -0.10
CA ALA A 530 33.35 -6.99 0.29
C ALA A 530 33.84 -5.84 -0.61
N GLU A 531 33.60 -5.94 -1.93
CA GLU A 531 33.95 -4.90 -2.90
C GLU A 531 33.10 -3.64 -2.67
N LYS A 532 31.75 -3.82 -2.46
CA LYS A 532 30.86 -2.71 -2.12
C LYS A 532 31.31 -1.99 -0.86
N GLN A 533 31.67 -2.75 0.16
CA GLN A 533 32.13 -2.22 1.44
C GLN A 533 33.45 -1.43 1.29
N ALA A 534 34.39 -1.94 0.51
CA ALA A 534 35.65 -1.26 0.24
C ALA A 534 35.44 0.10 -0.45
N VAL A 535 34.65 0.14 -1.52
CA VAL A 535 34.33 1.38 -2.25
C VAL A 535 33.57 2.38 -1.35
N MET A 536 32.59 1.90 -0.59
CA MET A 536 31.86 2.76 0.34
C MET A 536 32.75 3.32 1.45
N GLN A 537 33.70 2.54 1.95
CA GLN A 537 34.68 3.02 2.94
C GLN A 537 35.61 4.08 2.35
N GLU A 538 36.10 3.85 1.12
CA GLU A 538 36.93 4.86 0.42
C GLU A 538 36.16 6.17 0.19
N PHE A 539 34.88 6.08 -0.12
CA PHE A 539 34.00 7.23 -0.28
C PHE A 539 33.79 7.94 1.07
N LYS A 540 33.55 7.19 2.14
CA LYS A 540 33.42 7.74 3.49
C LYS A 540 34.72 8.41 3.97
N ASP A 541 35.88 7.83 3.65
CA ASP A 541 37.22 8.37 3.98
C ASP A 541 37.62 9.58 3.11
N ASN A 542 36.69 10.07 2.26
CA ASN A 542 36.96 11.18 1.33
C ASN A 542 38.07 10.92 0.31
N LYS A 543 38.34 9.64 0.00
CA LYS A 543 39.29 9.23 -1.04
C LYS A 543 38.66 9.27 -2.45
N LEU A 544 37.34 9.19 -2.53
CA LEU A 544 36.57 9.32 -3.73
C LEU A 544 35.69 10.58 -3.65
N HIS A 545 35.58 11.30 -4.76
CA HIS A 545 34.82 12.55 -4.86
C HIS A 545 33.38 12.31 -5.34
N LEU A 546 33.19 11.38 -6.26
CA LEU A 546 31.92 11.04 -6.87
C LEU A 546 31.65 9.54 -6.74
N LEU A 547 30.48 9.17 -6.29
CA LEU A 547 30.03 7.78 -6.25
C LEU A 547 28.90 7.58 -7.26
N VAL A 548 29.17 6.81 -8.32
CA VAL A 548 28.16 6.33 -9.25
C VAL A 548 27.55 5.05 -8.70
N ALA A 549 26.23 5.00 -8.64
CA ALA A 549 25.56 3.85 -8.04
C ALA A 549 24.20 3.56 -8.71
N THR A 550 23.71 2.34 -8.55
CA THR A 550 22.31 2.01 -8.76
C THR A 550 21.49 2.33 -7.49
N THR A 551 20.21 1.98 -7.47
CA THR A 551 19.32 2.19 -6.31
C THR A 551 19.77 1.45 -5.02
N VAL A 552 20.78 0.59 -5.10
CA VAL A 552 21.35 -0.15 -3.96
C VAL A 552 21.80 0.76 -2.80
N ILE A 553 22.08 2.04 -3.06
CA ILE A 553 22.43 3.02 -2.02
C ILE A 553 21.24 3.53 -1.20
N GLU A 554 20.01 3.11 -1.49
CA GLU A 554 18.86 3.39 -0.61
C GLU A 554 19.12 2.94 0.82
N VAL A 555 19.86 1.83 0.98
CA VAL A 555 20.26 1.26 2.26
C VAL A 555 21.78 1.42 2.41
N GLY A 556 22.25 2.34 3.24
CA GLY A 556 23.68 2.47 3.29
C GLY A 556 24.28 3.48 4.25
N VAL A 557 25.57 3.62 4.08
CA VAL A 557 26.50 4.33 4.93
C VAL A 557 26.23 5.83 4.98
N ASP A 558 26.36 6.40 6.15
CA ASP A 558 26.32 7.84 6.38
C ASP A 558 27.62 8.51 5.93
N VAL A 559 27.51 9.48 5.00
CA VAL A 559 28.65 10.25 4.49
C VAL A 559 28.33 11.74 4.66
N PRO A 560 28.74 12.35 5.79
CA PRO A 560 28.42 13.74 6.14
C PRO A 560 28.87 14.78 5.11
N ASN A 561 29.99 14.53 4.40
CA ASN A 561 30.54 15.43 3.39
C ASN A 561 29.79 15.38 2.04
N SER A 562 28.91 14.40 1.86
CA SER A 562 28.12 14.31 0.62
C SER A 562 26.96 15.31 0.64
N SER A 563 27.02 16.28 -0.24
CA SER A 563 26.06 17.39 -0.30
C SER A 563 25.33 17.51 -1.63
N LEU A 564 25.66 16.67 -2.61
CA LEU A 564 25.05 16.69 -3.92
C LEU A 564 24.56 15.29 -4.31
N MET A 565 23.27 15.19 -4.66
CA MET A 565 22.64 13.97 -5.15
C MET A 565 22.10 14.21 -6.55
N ILE A 566 22.56 13.44 -7.52
CA ILE A 566 22.01 13.43 -8.87
C ILE A 566 21.26 12.11 -9.06
N ILE A 567 20.03 12.15 -9.54
CA ILE A 567 19.21 10.98 -9.86
C ILE A 567 18.80 11.06 -11.33
N GLU A 568 19.32 10.15 -12.14
CA GLU A 568 18.94 10.02 -13.55
C GLU A 568 17.63 9.24 -13.67
N ASN A 569 16.77 9.65 -14.62
CA ASN A 569 15.46 9.08 -14.91
C ASN A 569 14.57 8.89 -13.66
N PRO A 570 14.42 9.92 -12.80
CA PRO A 570 13.68 9.82 -11.54
C PRO A 570 12.19 9.48 -11.75
N GLU A 571 11.64 9.71 -12.93
CA GLU A 571 10.26 9.37 -13.30
C GLU A 571 9.95 7.87 -13.20
N ARG A 572 10.96 7.03 -13.09
CA ARG A 572 10.85 5.57 -12.96
C ARG A 572 10.77 5.07 -11.54
N LEU A 573 11.24 5.88 -10.60
CA LEU A 573 11.25 5.53 -9.18
C LEU A 573 9.96 5.98 -8.49
N GLY A 574 9.60 5.27 -7.43
CA GLY A 574 8.56 5.68 -6.51
C GLY A 574 8.97 6.88 -5.67
N LEU A 575 7.97 7.65 -5.20
CA LEU A 575 8.23 8.82 -4.34
C LEU A 575 9.00 8.45 -3.07
N ALA A 576 8.66 7.32 -2.43
CA ALA A 576 9.36 6.83 -1.25
C ALA A 576 10.85 6.56 -1.52
N GLN A 577 11.17 5.90 -2.66
CA GLN A 577 12.55 5.63 -3.05
C GLN A 577 13.33 6.91 -3.34
N LEU A 578 12.74 7.83 -4.09
CA LEU A 578 13.34 9.13 -4.38
C LEU A 578 13.60 9.93 -3.10
N HIS A 579 12.67 9.87 -2.13
CA HIS A 579 12.83 10.52 -0.84
C HIS A 579 13.96 9.88 0.00
N GLN A 580 14.06 8.55 0.01
CA GLN A 580 15.15 7.83 0.69
C GLN A 580 16.51 8.15 0.08
N LEU A 581 16.63 8.18 -1.25
CA LEU A 581 17.85 8.57 -1.95
C LEU A 581 18.23 10.01 -1.61
N ARG A 582 17.27 10.94 -1.70
CA ARG A 582 17.49 12.34 -1.31
C ARG A 582 17.99 12.46 0.13
N GLY A 583 17.48 11.67 1.05
CA GLY A 583 17.87 11.64 2.45
C GLY A 583 19.32 11.17 2.70
N ARG A 584 20.05 10.70 1.68
CA ARG A 584 21.48 10.35 1.78
C ARG A 584 22.40 11.56 1.81
N VAL A 585 21.93 12.71 1.38
CA VAL A 585 22.64 14.00 1.52
C VAL A 585 21.97 14.86 2.59
N GLY A 586 22.57 15.99 2.96
CA GLY A 586 22.02 16.89 3.98
C GLY A 586 22.25 16.42 5.42
N ARG A 587 23.25 15.57 5.67
CA ARG A 587 23.59 15.06 7.00
C ARG A 587 24.68 15.88 7.71
N GLY A 588 25.27 16.84 7.01
CA GLY A 588 26.18 17.82 7.54
C GLY A 588 25.57 19.21 7.64
N SER A 589 26.38 20.19 8.09
CA SER A 589 26.02 21.60 8.20
C SER A 589 26.03 22.35 6.85
N VAL A 590 26.45 21.70 5.77
CA VAL A 590 26.60 22.29 4.43
C VAL A 590 25.30 22.19 3.66
N ALA A 591 24.93 23.27 2.94
CA ALA A 591 23.78 23.26 2.05
C ALA A 591 23.86 22.14 1.02
N SER A 592 22.78 21.35 0.93
CA SER A 592 22.74 20.16 0.09
C SER A 592 21.67 20.29 -1.01
N HIS A 593 21.97 19.68 -2.16
CA HIS A 593 21.12 19.75 -3.35
C HIS A 593 20.81 18.35 -3.89
N CYS A 594 19.58 18.19 -4.36
CA CYS A 594 19.14 17.00 -5.09
C CYS A 594 18.68 17.41 -6.49
N VAL A 595 19.32 16.84 -7.50
CA VAL A 595 19.00 17.07 -8.92
C VAL A 595 18.28 15.85 -9.48
N LEU A 596 17.04 16.06 -9.90
CA LEU A 596 16.21 15.07 -10.58
C LEU A 596 16.36 15.28 -12.09
N LEU A 597 17.19 14.46 -12.73
CA LEU A 597 17.53 14.58 -14.15
C LEU A 597 16.57 13.71 -14.97
N TYR A 598 15.49 14.28 -15.47
CA TYR A 598 14.40 13.55 -16.12
C TYR A 598 14.48 13.54 -17.64
N HIS A 599 13.94 12.50 -18.26
CA HIS A 599 13.75 12.40 -19.70
C HIS A 599 12.39 12.99 -20.11
N ALA A 600 12.42 13.96 -21.07
CA ALA A 600 11.20 14.60 -21.58
C ALA A 600 10.63 13.83 -22.79
N PRO A 601 9.27 13.79 -22.99
CA PRO A 601 8.23 14.44 -22.18
C PRO A 601 7.81 13.60 -20.96
N LEU A 602 7.57 14.24 -19.82
CA LEU A 602 7.05 13.59 -18.62
C LEU A 602 5.54 13.31 -18.72
N SER A 603 5.11 12.15 -18.25
CA SER A 603 3.68 11.87 -18.01
C SER A 603 3.11 12.81 -16.93
N LYS A 604 1.78 13.02 -16.92
CA LYS A 604 1.11 13.82 -15.87
C LYS A 604 1.38 13.30 -14.46
N THR A 605 1.45 11.99 -14.29
CA THR A 605 1.75 11.34 -13.00
C THR A 605 3.20 11.58 -12.59
N ALA A 606 4.16 11.46 -13.52
CA ALA A 606 5.56 11.75 -13.25
C ALA A 606 5.77 13.23 -12.88
N GLN A 607 5.13 14.17 -13.59
CA GLN A 607 5.17 15.60 -13.25
C GLN A 607 4.68 15.87 -11.83
N LYS A 608 3.55 15.25 -11.43
CA LYS A 608 3.02 15.37 -10.06
C LYS A 608 4.03 14.83 -9.03
N ARG A 609 4.60 13.63 -9.25
CA ARG A 609 5.58 13.03 -8.34
C ARG A 609 6.83 13.88 -8.15
N LEU A 610 7.45 14.33 -9.25
CA LEU A 610 8.65 15.18 -9.17
C LEU A 610 8.33 16.55 -8.55
N GLY A 611 7.12 17.08 -8.78
CA GLY A 611 6.61 18.30 -8.16
C GLY A 611 6.56 18.18 -6.62
N VAL A 612 6.01 17.11 -6.11
CA VAL A 612 5.91 16.85 -4.65
C VAL A 612 7.30 16.86 -3.99
N LEU A 613 8.29 16.20 -4.60
CA LEU A 613 9.66 16.18 -4.06
C LEU A 613 10.34 17.53 -4.09
N ARG A 614 10.04 18.36 -5.09
CA ARG A 614 10.58 19.71 -5.18
C ARG A 614 9.97 20.66 -4.13
N GLU A 615 8.70 20.46 -3.80
CA GLU A 615 7.93 21.36 -2.94
C GLU A 615 8.04 21.00 -1.44
N SER A 616 8.32 19.74 -1.10
CA SER A 616 8.39 19.28 0.28
C SER A 616 9.66 18.52 0.61
N ASN A 617 10.18 18.78 1.82
CA ASN A 617 11.21 17.97 2.46
C ASN A 617 10.65 17.02 3.53
N ASP A 618 9.37 17.16 3.88
CA ASP A 618 8.71 16.36 4.89
C ASP A 618 8.30 14.99 4.31
N GLY A 619 8.91 13.92 4.85
CA GLY A 619 8.66 12.55 4.41
C GLY A 619 7.20 12.11 4.62
N PHE A 620 6.49 12.62 5.64
CA PHE A 620 5.08 12.29 5.87
C PHE A 620 4.17 12.92 4.82
N VAL A 621 4.44 14.17 4.43
CA VAL A 621 3.73 14.85 3.34
C VAL A 621 3.96 14.12 2.02
N ILE A 622 5.22 13.70 1.74
CA ILE A 622 5.58 12.96 0.54
C ILE A 622 4.89 11.61 0.50
N ALA A 623 4.87 10.87 1.61
CA ALA A 623 4.20 9.58 1.71
C ALA A 623 2.68 9.71 1.53
N GLN A 624 2.06 10.75 2.10
CA GLN A 624 0.63 11.03 1.90
C GLN A 624 0.32 11.33 0.42
N LYS A 625 1.17 12.10 -0.25
CA LYS A 625 1.03 12.41 -1.67
C LYS A 625 1.29 11.19 -2.57
N ASP A 626 2.21 10.30 -2.19
CA ASP A 626 2.43 9.03 -2.89
C ASP A 626 1.18 8.14 -2.83
N LEU A 627 0.55 8.06 -1.65
CA LEU A 627 -0.72 7.36 -1.45
C LEU A 627 -1.85 7.93 -2.32
N GLU A 628 -1.96 9.25 -2.41
CA GLU A 628 -2.95 9.94 -3.26
C GLU A 628 -2.72 9.69 -4.77
N ILE A 629 -1.46 9.56 -5.20
CA ILE A 629 -1.11 9.36 -6.61
C ILE A 629 -1.26 7.90 -7.04
N ARG A 630 -0.85 6.95 -6.21
CA ARG A 630 -0.84 5.51 -6.54
C ARG A 630 -2.06 4.75 -6.08
N GLY A 631 -2.69 5.21 -5.01
CA GLY A 631 -3.70 4.45 -4.28
C GLY A 631 -3.10 3.43 -3.29
N PRO A 632 -3.92 2.95 -2.34
CA PRO A 632 -3.46 2.08 -1.25
C PRO A 632 -2.99 0.69 -1.72
N GLY A 633 -3.58 0.14 -2.77
CA GLY A 633 -3.27 -1.20 -3.28
C GLY A 633 -1.85 -1.32 -3.87
N GLU A 634 -1.37 -0.29 -4.54
CA GLU A 634 -0.04 -0.27 -5.16
C GLU A 634 1.06 0.05 -4.13
N LEU A 635 0.75 0.85 -3.11
CA LEU A 635 1.71 1.26 -2.09
C LEU A 635 2.06 0.11 -1.14
N LEU A 636 1.10 -0.71 -0.78
CA LEU A 636 1.25 -1.78 0.22
C LEU A 636 1.69 -3.11 -0.37
N GLY A 637 1.57 -3.28 -1.68
CA GLY A 637 1.80 -4.56 -2.35
C GLY A 637 0.85 -5.63 -1.79
N THR A 638 -0.20 -5.96 -2.49
CA THR A 638 -1.31 -6.84 -2.07
C THR A 638 -0.89 -8.20 -1.44
N LYS A 639 0.36 -8.63 -1.67
CA LYS A 639 0.92 -9.88 -1.12
C LYS A 639 1.69 -9.73 0.20
N GLN A 640 2.10 -8.51 0.59
CA GLN A 640 3.00 -8.31 1.73
C GLN A 640 2.33 -7.83 3.01
N THR A 641 1.15 -7.21 2.93
CA THR A 641 0.53 -6.53 4.09
C THR A 641 -0.70 -7.24 4.65
N GLY A 642 -1.21 -8.28 3.97
CA GLY A 642 -2.43 -8.96 4.43
C GLY A 642 -3.68 -8.06 4.47
N LEU A 643 -3.61 -6.82 3.96
CA LEU A 643 -4.80 -6.00 3.78
C LEU A 643 -5.70 -6.67 2.74
N ALA A 644 -6.90 -7.01 3.17
CA ALA A 644 -7.93 -7.46 2.24
C ALA A 644 -8.24 -6.35 1.24
N ASP A 645 -8.41 -6.71 -0.03
CA ASP A 645 -8.97 -5.79 -1.02
C ASP A 645 -10.35 -5.34 -0.51
N PHE A 646 -10.50 -4.05 -0.23
CA PHE A 646 -11.78 -3.49 0.18
C PHE A 646 -12.81 -3.65 -0.95
N LYS A 647 -14.05 -3.95 -0.56
CA LYS A 647 -15.17 -4.09 -1.51
C LYS A 647 -15.75 -2.73 -1.91
N ILE A 648 -15.72 -1.75 -1.00
CA ILE A 648 -16.30 -0.42 -1.22
C ILE A 648 -15.48 0.71 -0.61
N ALA A 649 -14.78 0.46 0.51
CA ALA A 649 -13.97 1.47 1.17
C ALA A 649 -12.72 1.82 0.35
N ASP A 650 -12.35 3.09 0.37
CA ASP A 650 -11.09 3.62 -0.19
C ASP A 650 -10.39 4.44 0.88
N LEU A 651 -9.19 4.02 1.30
CA LEU A 651 -8.48 4.63 2.43
C LEU A 651 -8.08 6.09 2.18
N VAL A 652 -7.94 6.51 0.93
CA VAL A 652 -7.64 7.91 0.58
C VAL A 652 -8.92 8.75 0.63
N ARG A 653 -9.96 8.28 -0.06
CA ARG A 653 -11.25 8.97 -0.13
C ARG A 653 -11.92 9.06 1.24
N ASP A 654 -11.90 7.94 1.99
CA ASP A 654 -12.71 7.76 3.20
C ASP A 654 -11.93 8.06 4.50
N GLN A 655 -10.71 8.61 4.39
CA GLN A 655 -9.84 8.92 5.55
C GLN A 655 -10.53 9.70 6.67
N ARG A 656 -11.51 10.54 6.32
CA ARG A 656 -12.31 11.32 7.28
C ARG A 656 -13.11 10.45 8.27
N LEU A 657 -13.43 9.20 7.88
CA LEU A 657 -14.22 8.27 8.70
C LEU A 657 -13.35 7.49 9.69
N ILE A 658 -12.03 7.41 9.48
CA ILE A 658 -11.12 6.56 10.24
C ILE A 658 -11.13 6.86 11.76
N PRO A 659 -11.08 8.13 12.23
CA PRO A 659 -11.12 8.41 13.67
C PRO A 659 -12.40 7.89 14.34
N GLU A 660 -13.53 8.05 13.66
CA GLU A 660 -14.83 7.58 14.15
C GLU A 660 -14.90 6.04 14.13
N VAL A 661 -14.43 5.41 13.06
CA VAL A 661 -14.30 3.95 12.95
C VAL A 661 -13.50 3.38 14.11
N GLN A 662 -12.36 3.96 14.45
CA GLN A 662 -11.52 3.50 15.54
C GLN A 662 -12.19 3.64 16.90
N ARG A 663 -12.87 4.76 17.15
CA ARG A 663 -13.63 4.97 18.38
C ARG A 663 -14.70 3.90 18.55
N ILE A 664 -15.48 3.67 17.49
CA ILE A 664 -16.57 2.69 17.48
C ILE A 664 -16.03 1.25 17.58
N ALA A 665 -14.95 0.93 16.85
CA ALA A 665 -14.36 -0.40 16.87
C ALA A 665 -13.88 -0.79 18.27
N ARG A 666 -13.18 0.09 18.99
CA ARG A 666 -12.77 -0.15 20.39
C ARG A 666 -13.98 -0.39 21.26
N HIS A 667 -15.01 0.45 21.17
CA HIS A 667 -16.21 0.30 21.98
C HIS A 667 -16.95 -1.03 21.70
N ILE A 668 -17.07 -1.44 20.43
CA ILE A 668 -17.68 -2.71 20.04
C ILE A 668 -16.82 -3.88 20.52
N HIS A 669 -15.51 -3.81 20.35
CA HIS A 669 -14.58 -4.85 20.80
C HIS A 669 -14.72 -5.10 22.30
N ASP A 670 -14.78 -4.04 23.12
CA ASP A 670 -14.77 -4.14 24.56
C ASP A 670 -16.14 -4.53 25.16
N ASN A 671 -17.25 -4.09 24.52
CA ASN A 671 -18.59 -4.23 25.10
C ASN A 671 -19.54 -5.16 24.32
N TYR A 672 -19.23 -5.47 23.04
CA TYR A 672 -20.12 -6.25 22.17
C TYR A 672 -19.35 -7.32 21.36
N PRO A 673 -18.68 -8.28 22.02
CA PRO A 673 -17.80 -9.24 21.33
C PRO A 673 -18.52 -10.11 20.30
N THR A 674 -19.79 -10.44 20.52
CA THR A 674 -20.60 -11.20 19.55
C THR A 674 -20.86 -10.38 18.27
N ASN A 675 -21.16 -9.08 18.40
CA ASN A 675 -21.33 -8.20 17.27
C ASN A 675 -20.00 -8.01 16.53
N ALA A 676 -18.89 -7.85 17.24
CA ALA A 676 -17.55 -7.78 16.66
C ALA A 676 -17.26 -8.99 15.77
N ALA A 677 -17.45 -10.21 16.29
CA ALA A 677 -17.26 -11.44 15.53
C ALA A 677 -18.16 -11.52 14.29
N ALA A 678 -19.44 -11.16 14.42
CA ALA A 678 -20.39 -11.17 13.31
C ALA A 678 -20.06 -10.12 12.21
N ILE A 679 -19.56 -8.94 12.58
CA ILE A 679 -19.11 -7.91 11.63
C ILE A 679 -17.88 -8.39 10.87
N ILE A 680 -16.89 -8.99 11.57
CA ILE A 680 -15.70 -9.57 10.95
C ILE A 680 -16.09 -10.67 9.96
N ASP A 681 -16.92 -11.62 10.38
CA ASP A 681 -17.39 -12.73 9.54
C ASP A 681 -18.11 -12.24 8.28
N ARG A 682 -18.99 -11.25 8.40
CA ARG A 682 -19.75 -10.66 7.27
C ARG A 682 -18.85 -10.10 6.17
N TRP A 683 -17.78 -9.41 6.52
CA TRP A 683 -16.95 -8.68 5.57
C TRP A 683 -15.68 -9.43 5.17
N LEU A 684 -15.03 -10.11 6.10
CA LEU A 684 -13.75 -10.79 5.91
C LEU A 684 -13.91 -12.31 5.75
N GLY A 685 -14.88 -12.92 6.45
CA GLY A 685 -15.17 -14.36 6.38
C GLY A 685 -13.90 -15.22 6.62
N GLU A 686 -13.76 -16.29 5.82
CA GLU A 686 -12.58 -17.17 5.89
C GLU A 686 -11.25 -16.50 5.46
N ARG A 687 -11.32 -15.29 4.89
CA ARG A 687 -10.15 -14.48 4.54
C ARG A 687 -9.51 -13.80 5.76
N ASP A 688 -10.00 -14.05 6.95
CA ASP A 688 -9.41 -13.53 8.19
C ASP A 688 -8.03 -14.15 8.41
N ILE A 689 -7.04 -13.62 7.67
CA ILE A 689 -5.63 -14.03 7.69
C ILE A 689 -5.03 -13.72 9.06
N TYR A 690 -5.60 -12.76 9.78
CA TYR A 690 -5.10 -12.28 11.06
C TYR A 690 -5.52 -13.16 12.25
N SER A 691 -6.59 -13.93 12.13
CA SER A 691 -6.99 -14.87 13.19
C SER A 691 -6.15 -16.14 13.21
N LYS A 692 -5.38 -16.39 12.13
CA LYS A 692 -4.55 -17.60 11.94
C LYS A 692 -3.04 -17.32 12.04
N ALA A 693 -2.62 -16.07 12.30
CA ALA A 693 -1.21 -15.67 12.43
C ALA A 693 -0.76 -15.57 13.91
#